data_6059b09ae46e7266fe86af5a998e58be
#
_entry.id   6059b09ae46e7266fe86af5a998e58be
#
_cell.length_a   1.000
_cell.length_b   1.000
_cell.length_c   1.000
_cell.angle_alpha   90.00
_cell.angle_beta   90.00
_cell.angle_gamma   90.00
#
_symmetry.space_group_name_H-M   'P 1'
#
loop_
_entity.id
_entity.type
_entity.pdbx_description
1 polymer ?
#
loop_
_entity_poly.entity_id
_entity_poly.type
_entity_poly.pdbx_seq_one_letter_code
_entity_poly.pdbx_strand_id
1 'polypeptide(L)'
;MERLYWKSVSIYVILNLCQPWHGQNTSCPPGQCVCGQISKEGEQLENYTKYKLKAEEELTGVLAGTDKIFVLACNKCFKEFETLDEPDCEAFVKLAAAQGKTVTGSARIDFLCNKTQTDRQLVDLIPEDTESIFVVSCGLGVQTIASIAEVPVYAACNSLNYTGHHGMALTKKACDACAQCYLTMTGGICPIVDCSKSLVNGQCGGAKNGKCEVSPDKDCAWEKIQQRLAAQGRLSELTSAPVQLRDYSKVNFKVINDYVKSIREKRFDGWYGGVHPVEGKERTESLPLVRFPEPKTAVFPMSMHLGAPANVCVAVGDHVKVGQKLGEQAGFISAPIHSSISGTVVAIEERPHASRGTCLAVVVENDFCSELHESVKPNKDIDELTPAEVIEIVKNAGIVGMGGAGFPTYVKLNPGKPIEAVLVNACECEPMLTADHRMLLEYADDIIYGLKAVMKTVAAPKGIIVIEENKPDAIALLRQKVEGIEGMEVLEVSTQYPQGGEKMLIKRALGRSVPSGKLPADVGACVSNVSTVKAIADAIKTGMPLVERITTVTGPHIPNPQNFVVKIGTSAADLVAACGGIQGDDVTVKAGGPMMGFPQTTLDTPIMKGSNGIIAIDTDHSEPSECIKCGRCVDVCPMELKPLYFAKQVMDPAALKERNIMDCMECRCCEYICSSKIPLVTMIKMGKNAVRGMK
;
A
#
# COMPACT_ATOMS: atom_id res chain seq x y z
N MET A 1 -7.71 -33.61 4.29
CA MET A 1 -7.12 -33.08 5.52
C MET A 1 -6.75 -31.60 5.42
N GLU A 2 -6.24 -31.13 4.28
CA GLU A 2 -5.82 -29.72 4.08
C GLU A 2 -6.96 -28.67 4.15
N ARG A 3 -8.16 -28.99 3.69
CA ARG A 3 -9.32 -28.09 3.84
C ARG A 3 -9.75 -27.85 5.30
N LEU A 4 -9.39 -28.76 6.20
CA LEU A 4 -9.69 -28.63 7.64
C LEU A 4 -8.61 -27.82 8.36
N TYR A 5 -7.35 -27.90 7.94
CA TYR A 5 -6.25 -27.15 8.55
C TYR A 5 -6.38 -25.64 8.31
N TRP A 6 -6.66 -25.24 7.06
CA TRP A 6 -6.89 -23.81 6.74
C TRP A 6 -8.16 -23.23 7.38
N LYS A 7 -9.22 -24.05 7.53
CA LYS A 7 -10.40 -23.63 8.27
C LYS A 7 -10.11 -23.46 9.76
N SER A 8 -9.29 -24.34 10.36
CA SER A 8 -8.99 -24.25 11.79
C SER A 8 -8.09 -23.07 12.15
N VAL A 9 -7.08 -22.75 11.35
CA VAL A 9 -6.21 -21.58 11.58
C VAL A 9 -6.99 -20.28 11.38
N SER A 10 -7.78 -20.15 10.31
CA SER A 10 -8.62 -18.98 10.08
C SER A 10 -9.70 -18.81 11.17
N ILE A 11 -10.31 -19.90 11.62
CA ILE A 11 -11.30 -19.88 12.69
C ILE A 11 -10.66 -19.56 14.04
N TYR A 12 -9.45 -20.07 14.31
CA TYR A 12 -8.76 -19.82 15.58
C TYR A 12 -8.36 -18.35 15.73
N VAL A 13 -7.82 -17.73 14.68
CA VAL A 13 -7.48 -16.30 14.67
C VAL A 13 -8.75 -15.43 14.75
N ILE A 14 -9.81 -15.80 14.01
CA ILE A 14 -11.06 -15.04 14.02
C ILE A 14 -11.78 -15.20 15.37
N LEU A 15 -11.84 -16.41 15.94
CA LEU A 15 -12.49 -16.65 17.20
C LEU A 15 -11.79 -15.98 18.38
N ASN A 16 -10.45 -15.94 18.39
CA ASN A 16 -9.71 -15.24 19.45
C ASN A 16 -9.76 -13.70 19.32
N LEU A 17 -10.00 -13.16 18.11
CA LEU A 17 -10.20 -11.72 17.90
C LEU A 17 -11.65 -11.26 18.12
N CYS A 18 -12.62 -12.18 18.07
CA CYS A 18 -14.05 -11.87 18.09
C CYS A 18 -14.83 -12.44 19.29
N GLN A 19 -14.21 -13.22 20.21
CA GLN A 19 -14.94 -13.73 21.36
C GLN A 19 -14.98 -12.74 22.51
N PRO A 20 -16.17 -12.44 23.07
CA PRO A 20 -16.27 -12.04 24.46
C PRO A 20 -15.91 -13.26 25.32
N TRP A 21 -15.12 -13.05 26.32
CA TRP A 21 -14.70 -14.05 27.30
C TRP A 21 -15.92 -14.82 27.87
N HIS A 22 -16.14 -16.03 27.45
CA HIS A 22 -16.95 -17.02 28.15
C HIS A 22 -16.01 -18.10 28.72
N GLY A 23 -15.38 -17.76 29.83
CA GLY A 23 -14.69 -18.73 30.66
C GLY A 23 -15.70 -19.57 31.47
N GLN A 24 -15.41 -20.86 31.54
CA GLN A 24 -16.19 -21.86 32.27
C GLN A 24 -16.37 -21.51 33.74
N ASN A 25 -17.59 -21.79 34.25
CA ASN A 25 -18.02 -21.90 35.62
C ASN A 25 -16.95 -21.84 36.70
N THR A 26 -16.81 -20.67 37.34
CA THR A 26 -16.51 -20.57 38.76
C THR A 26 -17.44 -19.52 39.31
N SER A 27 -18.22 -19.92 40.33
CA SER A 27 -19.18 -19.10 41.05
C SER A 27 -18.50 -17.87 41.67
N CYS A 28 -18.73 -16.69 41.12
CA CYS A 28 -18.44 -15.43 41.78
C CYS A 28 -19.55 -15.09 42.78
N PRO A 29 -19.22 -14.63 43.99
CA PRO A 29 -20.21 -14.13 44.93
C PRO A 29 -20.96 -12.92 44.35
N PRO A 30 -22.25 -12.74 44.69
CA PRO A 30 -23.04 -11.63 44.19
C PRO A 30 -22.48 -10.29 44.72
N GLY A 31 -22.02 -9.45 43.79
CA GLY A 31 -21.53 -8.10 44.10
C GLY A 31 -20.18 -7.70 43.53
N GLN A 32 -19.39 -8.57 42.87
CA GLN A 32 -18.05 -8.26 42.34
C GLN A 32 -17.79 -8.76 40.90
N CYS A 33 -18.80 -8.87 40.05
CA CYS A 33 -18.59 -9.08 38.63
C CYS A 33 -18.40 -7.73 37.89
N VAL A 34 -17.19 -7.43 37.47
CA VAL A 34 -16.85 -6.25 36.65
C VAL A 34 -17.07 -6.53 35.15
N CYS A 35 -17.86 -7.52 34.78
CA CYS A 35 -18.27 -7.77 33.40
C CYS A 35 -19.73 -7.35 33.21
N GLY A 36 -19.90 -6.13 32.69
CA GLY A 36 -21.04 -5.74 31.87
C GLY A 36 -22.39 -5.74 32.55
N GLN A 37 -22.61 -4.91 33.54
CA GLN A 37 -23.95 -4.37 33.79
C GLN A 37 -24.15 -3.16 32.88
N ILE A 38 -24.93 -3.35 31.81
CA ILE A 38 -25.58 -2.24 31.10
C ILE A 38 -26.58 -1.67 32.10
N SER A 39 -26.20 -0.63 32.83
CA SER A 39 -27.16 0.19 33.56
C SER A 39 -28.00 0.93 32.54
N LYS A 40 -29.30 0.97 32.73
CA LYS A 40 -30.26 1.65 31.84
C LYS A 40 -30.21 3.18 31.94
N GLU A 41 -29.08 3.76 32.28
CA GLU A 41 -28.81 5.18 32.23
C GLU A 41 -27.32 5.35 31.84
N GLY A 42 -27.06 5.58 30.58
CA GLY A 42 -26.09 6.38 29.88
C GLY A 42 -24.63 6.45 30.32
N GLU A 43 -24.06 5.62 31.16
CA GLU A 43 -22.61 5.53 31.38
C GLU A 43 -22.00 4.43 30.49
N GLN A 44 -21.75 4.78 29.23
CA GLN A 44 -20.91 3.97 28.38
C GLN A 44 -19.47 4.04 28.90
N LEU A 45 -18.85 2.88 29.12
CA LEU A 45 -17.42 2.77 29.40
C LEU A 45 -16.63 3.53 28.31
N GLU A 46 -15.94 4.60 28.71
CA GLU A 46 -15.18 5.48 27.82
C GLU A 46 -13.91 4.78 27.31
N ASN A 47 -14.04 3.95 26.30
CA ASN A 47 -12.91 3.25 25.66
C ASN A 47 -12.39 3.99 24.42
N TYR A 48 -12.34 5.33 24.45
CA TYR A 48 -11.93 6.14 23.31
C TYR A 48 -11.21 7.43 23.73
N THR A 49 -10.54 8.07 22.78
CA THR A 49 -9.94 9.38 22.96
C THR A 49 -11.04 10.44 23.05
N LYS A 50 -11.09 11.14 24.19
CA LYS A 50 -12.08 12.21 24.43
C LYS A 50 -11.37 13.53 24.68
N TYR A 51 -11.87 14.59 24.08
CA TYR A 51 -11.45 15.96 24.34
C TYR A 51 -12.67 16.89 24.30
N LYS A 52 -12.57 18.03 24.95
CA LYS A 52 -13.64 19.02 25.06
C LYS A 52 -13.07 20.42 24.77
N LEU A 53 -13.87 21.27 24.14
CA LEU A 53 -13.52 22.67 23.96
C LEU A 53 -13.21 23.30 25.34
N LYS A 54 -12.23 24.17 25.36
CA LYS A 54 -11.89 25.01 26.52
C LYS A 54 -13.06 25.94 26.85
N ALA A 55 -13.09 26.48 28.07
CA ALA A 55 -14.08 27.47 28.46
C ALA A 55 -14.02 28.70 27.55
N GLU A 56 -15.16 29.33 27.33
CA GLU A 56 -15.28 30.48 26.41
C GLU A 56 -14.36 31.64 26.83
N GLU A 57 -14.26 31.88 28.13
CA GLU A 57 -13.36 32.94 28.69
C GLU A 57 -11.89 32.62 28.35
N GLU A 58 -11.47 31.34 28.41
CA GLU A 58 -10.11 30.93 28.07
C GLU A 58 -9.83 31.09 26.58
N LEU A 59 -10.77 30.68 25.73
CA LEU A 59 -10.67 30.82 24.28
C LEU A 59 -10.63 32.30 23.84
N THR A 60 -11.49 33.13 24.42
CA THR A 60 -11.54 34.58 24.18
C THR A 60 -10.19 35.23 24.54
N GLY A 61 -9.59 34.85 25.67
CA GLY A 61 -8.28 35.35 26.07
C GLY A 61 -7.18 34.98 25.07
N VAL A 62 -7.19 33.78 24.50
CA VAL A 62 -6.20 33.35 23.50
C VAL A 62 -6.46 34.01 22.14
N LEU A 63 -7.71 34.21 21.74
CA LEU A 63 -8.09 34.87 20.49
C LEU A 63 -7.70 36.35 20.47
N ALA A 64 -7.58 37.02 21.63
CA ALA A 64 -7.23 38.42 21.69
C ALA A 64 -5.87 38.74 21.06
N GLY A 65 -4.96 37.79 21.00
CA GLY A 65 -3.58 37.96 20.50
C GLY A 65 -3.37 37.73 19.01
N THR A 66 -4.44 37.48 18.22
CA THR A 66 -4.31 37.16 16.78
C THR A 66 -5.57 37.60 16.03
N ASP A 67 -5.43 38.05 14.78
CA ASP A 67 -6.55 38.55 13.98
C ASP A 67 -6.96 37.64 12.85
N LYS A 68 -6.01 36.94 12.22
CA LYS A 68 -6.26 35.99 11.13
C LYS A 68 -5.95 34.58 11.54
N ILE A 69 -6.99 33.77 11.68
CA ILE A 69 -6.86 32.42 12.22
C ILE A 69 -7.30 31.36 11.23
N PHE A 70 -6.62 30.21 11.24
CA PHE A 70 -7.07 28.99 10.57
C PHE A 70 -7.54 27.98 11.62
N VAL A 71 -8.69 27.34 11.39
CA VAL A 71 -9.26 26.35 12.33
C VAL A 71 -9.07 24.95 11.80
N LEU A 72 -8.33 24.13 12.52
CA LEU A 72 -8.01 22.77 12.12
C LEU A 72 -8.57 21.76 13.13
N ALA A 73 -9.45 20.87 12.69
CA ALA A 73 -10.09 19.87 13.53
C ALA A 73 -9.65 18.44 13.20
N CYS A 74 -9.50 17.62 14.24
CA CYS A 74 -9.32 16.18 14.09
C CYS A 74 -10.67 15.49 13.99
N ASN A 75 -10.84 14.65 12.97
CA ASN A 75 -12.14 14.06 12.66
C ASN A 75 -12.22 12.55 12.94
N LYS A 76 -11.09 11.87 13.11
CA LYS A 76 -11.06 10.42 12.94
C LYS A 76 -11.35 9.59 14.18
N CYS A 77 -10.86 9.98 15.37
CA CYS A 77 -11.17 9.27 16.58
C CYS A 77 -12.66 9.27 16.92
N PHE A 78 -13.40 10.30 16.49
CA PHE A 78 -14.84 10.40 16.66
C PHE A 78 -15.63 9.63 15.62
N LYS A 79 -15.24 9.68 14.36
CA LYS A 79 -15.88 8.90 13.29
C LYS A 79 -15.79 7.38 13.48
N GLU A 80 -14.74 6.92 14.15
CA GLU A 80 -14.52 5.49 14.34
C GLU A 80 -15.25 4.94 15.57
N PHE A 81 -15.61 5.80 16.49
CA PHE A 81 -16.34 5.44 17.71
C PHE A 81 -17.67 6.18 17.70
N GLU A 82 -18.70 5.54 17.21
CA GLU A 82 -20.05 6.07 16.91
C GLU A 82 -20.79 6.77 18.07
N THR A 83 -20.17 6.85 19.23
CA THR A 83 -20.82 7.27 20.48
C THR A 83 -20.36 8.61 21.01
N LEU A 84 -19.62 9.40 20.20
CA LEU A 84 -19.07 10.67 20.64
C LEU A 84 -19.73 11.87 20.00
N ASP A 85 -20.10 12.84 20.85
CA ASP A 85 -20.39 14.20 20.42
C ASP A 85 -19.13 14.76 19.75
N GLU A 86 -19.22 15.08 18.47
CA GLU A 86 -18.15 15.80 17.77
C GLU A 86 -17.93 17.13 18.47
N PRO A 87 -16.66 17.50 18.77
CA PRO A 87 -16.39 18.84 19.27
C PRO A 87 -16.90 19.83 18.25
N ASP A 88 -17.73 20.73 18.68
CA ASP A 88 -18.37 21.70 17.82
C ASP A 88 -17.36 22.70 17.27
N CYS A 89 -16.72 22.30 16.14
CA CYS A 89 -15.79 23.14 15.40
C CYS A 89 -16.50 24.40 14.89
N GLU A 90 -17.80 24.29 14.58
CA GLU A 90 -18.63 25.42 14.16
C GLU A 90 -18.89 26.38 15.30
N ALA A 91 -19.05 25.88 16.55
CA ALA A 91 -19.16 26.73 17.72
C ALA A 91 -17.89 27.57 17.93
N PHE A 92 -16.71 26.96 17.76
CA PHE A 92 -15.46 27.70 17.83
C PHE A 92 -15.31 28.76 16.72
N VAL A 93 -15.67 28.39 15.48
CA VAL A 93 -15.65 29.34 14.35
C VAL A 93 -16.62 30.51 14.60
N LYS A 94 -17.81 30.23 15.11
CA LYS A 94 -18.79 31.28 15.50
C LYS A 94 -18.27 32.17 16.62
N LEU A 95 -17.64 31.59 17.64
CA LEU A 95 -17.03 32.35 18.72
C LEU A 95 -15.93 33.28 18.20
N ALA A 96 -15.04 32.78 17.35
CA ALA A 96 -13.96 33.58 16.76
C ALA A 96 -14.52 34.75 15.93
N ALA A 97 -15.53 34.49 15.11
CA ALA A 97 -16.21 35.55 14.33
C ALA A 97 -16.91 36.59 15.23
N ALA A 98 -17.54 36.16 16.31
CA ALA A 98 -18.18 37.06 17.28
C ALA A 98 -17.16 37.94 18.01
N GLN A 99 -15.90 37.50 18.12
CA GLN A 99 -14.76 38.26 18.67
C GLN A 99 -14.09 39.14 17.59
N GLY A 100 -14.68 39.27 16.39
CA GLY A 100 -14.16 40.09 15.30
C GLY A 100 -12.93 39.51 14.59
N LYS A 101 -12.66 38.21 14.73
CA LYS A 101 -11.52 37.56 14.09
C LYS A 101 -11.84 37.10 12.68
N THR A 102 -10.86 37.24 11.79
CA THR A 102 -10.96 36.72 10.41
C THR A 102 -10.57 35.25 10.39
N VAL A 103 -11.52 34.36 10.10
CA VAL A 103 -11.24 32.96 9.87
C VAL A 103 -10.80 32.79 8.41
N THR A 104 -9.49 32.61 8.18
CA THR A 104 -8.88 32.46 6.85
C THR A 104 -9.29 31.15 6.17
N GLY A 105 -9.70 30.16 6.97
CA GLY A 105 -10.22 28.89 6.51
C GLY A 105 -10.42 27.90 7.65
N SER A 106 -11.08 26.78 7.34
CA SER A 106 -11.21 25.68 8.26
C SER A 106 -11.08 24.35 7.53
N ALA A 107 -10.46 23.37 8.18
CA ALA A 107 -10.31 22.02 7.64
C ALA A 107 -10.50 20.95 8.71
N ARG A 108 -10.94 19.77 8.29
CA ARG A 108 -11.02 18.57 9.13
C ARG A 108 -10.10 17.51 8.55
N ILE A 109 -9.11 17.08 9.32
CA ILE A 109 -8.14 16.07 8.94
C ILE A 109 -8.28 14.87 9.87
N ASP A 110 -8.30 13.69 9.27
CA ASP A 110 -8.33 12.43 9.99
C ASP A 110 -6.97 12.14 10.64
N PHE A 111 -6.96 11.80 11.92
CA PHE A 111 -5.74 11.50 12.68
C PHE A 111 -4.67 12.60 12.60
N LEU A 112 -4.99 13.81 13.06
CA LEU A 112 -4.01 14.91 13.16
C LEU A 112 -2.71 14.53 13.91
N CYS A 113 -2.74 13.48 14.72
CA CYS A 113 -1.58 12.91 15.39
C CYS A 113 -0.64 12.12 14.46
N ASN A 114 -1.07 11.81 13.23
CA ASN A 114 -0.20 11.21 12.22
C ASN A 114 0.58 12.32 11.50
N LYS A 115 1.82 12.56 11.94
CA LYS A 115 2.65 13.67 11.47
C LYS A 115 2.85 13.67 9.97
N THR A 116 3.20 12.54 9.37
CA THR A 116 3.51 12.44 7.93
C THR A 116 2.28 12.73 7.07
N GLN A 117 1.12 12.19 7.45
CA GLN A 117 -0.14 12.42 6.75
C GLN A 117 -0.57 13.89 6.87
N THR A 118 -0.47 14.44 8.08
CA THR A 118 -0.88 15.82 8.39
C THR A 118 0.00 16.83 7.69
N ASP A 119 1.33 16.65 7.71
CA ASP A 119 2.31 17.55 7.06
C ASP A 119 2.00 17.72 5.57
N ARG A 120 1.71 16.63 4.86
CA ARG A 120 1.35 16.66 3.43
C ARG A 120 0.05 17.35 3.12
N GLN A 121 -0.94 17.22 4.02
CA GLN A 121 -2.26 17.82 3.81
C GLN A 121 -2.29 19.31 4.17
N LEU A 122 -1.42 19.74 5.11
CA LEU A 122 -1.40 21.13 5.57
C LEU A 122 -0.80 22.09 4.53
N VAL A 123 0.18 21.64 3.74
CA VAL A 123 0.90 22.52 2.78
C VAL A 123 -0.04 23.23 1.82
N ASP A 124 -1.12 22.57 1.40
CA ASP A 124 -2.06 23.10 0.42
C ASP A 124 -3.34 23.69 1.07
N LEU A 125 -3.49 23.61 2.39
CA LEU A 125 -4.73 23.97 3.07
C LEU A 125 -4.69 25.31 3.80
N ILE A 126 -3.52 25.72 4.29
CA ILE A 126 -3.39 26.92 5.10
C ILE A 126 -3.04 28.10 4.20
N PRO A 127 -3.90 29.15 4.12
CA PRO A 127 -3.59 30.38 3.38
C PRO A 127 -2.33 31.06 3.92
N GLU A 128 -1.53 31.65 3.02
CA GLU A 128 -0.27 32.34 3.37
C GLU A 128 -0.45 33.50 4.35
N ASP A 129 -1.63 34.13 4.36
CA ASP A 129 -1.94 35.24 5.24
C ASP A 129 -2.47 34.82 6.63
N THR A 130 -2.43 33.54 6.95
CA THR A 130 -2.80 33.00 8.28
C THR A 130 -1.77 33.35 9.33
N GLU A 131 -2.19 34.00 10.40
CA GLU A 131 -1.32 34.40 11.52
C GLU A 131 -1.18 33.32 12.58
N SER A 132 -2.20 32.48 12.74
CA SER A 132 -2.19 31.40 13.74
C SER A 132 -3.16 30.26 13.41
N ILE A 133 -2.90 29.08 13.97
CA ILE A 133 -3.73 27.89 13.79
C ILE A 133 -4.35 27.50 15.13
N PHE A 134 -5.67 27.39 15.17
CA PHE A 134 -6.41 26.86 16.32
C PHE A 134 -6.77 25.40 16.06
N VAL A 135 -6.31 24.51 16.94
CA VAL A 135 -6.46 23.07 16.74
C VAL A 135 -7.52 22.52 17.68
N VAL A 136 -8.62 22.09 17.09
CA VAL A 136 -9.74 21.39 17.77
C VAL A 136 -9.41 19.90 17.77
N SER A 137 -8.62 19.46 18.74
CA SER A 137 -8.10 18.10 18.83
C SER A 137 -7.60 17.78 20.23
N CYS A 138 -7.27 16.50 20.45
CA CYS A 138 -6.50 16.09 21.62
C CYS A 138 -5.06 16.64 21.57
N GLY A 139 -4.34 16.61 22.69
CA GLY A 139 -2.99 17.15 22.79
C GLY A 139 -1.96 16.53 21.85
N LEU A 140 -2.17 15.29 21.35
CA LEU A 140 -1.29 14.70 20.34
C LEU A 140 -1.43 15.40 18.99
N GLY A 141 -2.66 15.68 18.56
CA GLY A 141 -2.91 16.43 17.33
C GLY A 141 -2.31 17.82 17.41
N VAL A 142 -2.52 18.54 18.52
CA VAL A 142 -1.94 19.87 18.73
C VAL A 142 -0.41 19.87 18.64
N GLN A 143 0.26 18.93 19.32
CA GLN A 143 1.73 18.82 19.28
C GLN A 143 2.25 18.47 17.88
N THR A 144 1.52 17.64 17.14
CA THR A 144 1.86 17.31 15.77
C THR A 144 1.83 18.56 14.90
N ILE A 145 0.72 19.32 14.93
CA ILE A 145 0.60 20.56 14.16
C ILE A 145 1.68 21.55 14.58
N ALA A 146 1.88 21.77 15.88
CA ALA A 146 2.92 22.68 16.38
C ALA A 146 4.35 22.27 15.99
N SER A 147 4.58 21.03 15.62
CA SER A 147 5.88 20.51 15.18
C SER A 147 6.16 20.69 13.69
N ILE A 148 5.14 21.07 12.90
CA ILE A 148 5.23 21.21 11.44
C ILE A 148 4.84 22.61 10.96
N ALA A 149 3.97 23.32 11.69
CA ALA A 149 3.55 24.67 11.34
C ALA A 149 4.61 25.71 11.70
N GLU A 150 4.78 26.72 10.84
CA GLU A 150 5.67 27.86 11.07
C GLU A 150 5.00 28.96 11.91
N VAL A 151 3.67 29.04 11.85
CA VAL A 151 2.88 30.01 12.64
C VAL A 151 2.51 29.45 14.02
N PRO A 152 2.17 30.33 15.00
CA PRO A 152 1.70 29.90 16.31
C PRO A 152 0.52 28.95 16.27
N VAL A 153 0.58 27.91 17.10
CA VAL A 153 -0.45 26.87 17.19
C VAL A 153 -1.06 26.86 18.58
N TYR A 154 -2.38 27.02 18.63
CA TYR A 154 -3.13 27.10 19.87
C TYR A 154 -4.06 25.89 20.05
N ALA A 155 -4.09 25.34 21.27
CA ALA A 155 -5.00 24.27 21.64
C ALA A 155 -6.39 24.81 21.95
N ALA A 156 -7.39 24.51 21.13
CA ALA A 156 -8.77 24.86 21.40
C ALA A 156 -9.46 23.91 22.40
N CYS A 157 -8.85 22.74 22.69
CA CYS A 157 -9.44 21.69 23.53
C CYS A 157 -8.53 21.26 24.68
N ASN A 158 -9.14 20.71 25.72
CA ASN A 158 -8.50 19.93 26.77
C ASN A 158 -8.73 18.43 26.52
N SER A 159 -7.64 17.62 26.61
CA SER A 159 -7.73 16.15 26.48
C SER A 159 -8.22 15.55 27.79
N LEU A 160 -9.30 14.77 27.75
CA LEU A 160 -9.95 14.17 28.90
C LEU A 160 -9.67 12.67 29.05
N ASN A 161 -9.56 11.95 27.92
CA ASN A 161 -9.35 10.50 27.90
C ASN A 161 -8.52 10.09 26.69
N TYR A 162 -7.73 9.02 26.84
CA TYR A 162 -6.78 8.52 25.84
C TYR A 162 -6.88 7.01 25.57
N THR A 163 -7.83 6.30 26.17
CA THR A 163 -7.95 4.85 26.08
C THR A 163 -8.22 4.34 24.68
N GLY A 164 -8.83 5.17 23.83
CA GLY A 164 -9.15 4.83 22.45
C GLY A 164 -8.09 5.21 21.42
N HIS A 165 -6.94 5.76 21.84
CA HIS A 165 -5.91 6.19 20.89
C HIS A 165 -5.21 5.00 20.21
N HIS A 166 -5.14 5.02 18.88
CA HIS A 166 -4.65 3.91 18.07
C HIS A 166 -3.87 4.37 16.83
N GLY A 167 -3.36 5.58 16.84
CA GLY A 167 -2.83 6.18 15.62
C GLY A 167 -1.35 5.99 15.37
N MET A 168 -0.51 5.70 16.37
CA MET A 168 0.94 5.73 16.17
C MET A 168 1.70 4.81 17.12
N ALA A 169 2.76 4.17 16.61
CA ALA A 169 3.79 3.57 17.45
C ALA A 169 4.63 4.70 18.05
N LEU A 170 4.50 4.92 19.33
CA LEU A 170 5.24 5.95 20.04
C LEU A 170 6.42 5.31 20.77
N THR A 171 7.63 5.73 20.46
CA THR A 171 8.84 5.41 21.23
C THR A 171 8.99 6.31 22.46
N LYS A 172 8.17 7.37 22.54
CA LYS A 172 8.18 8.34 23.62
C LYS A 172 6.75 8.74 23.96
N LYS A 173 6.46 8.82 25.26
CA LYS A 173 5.22 9.40 25.75
C LYS A 173 5.10 10.85 25.25
N ALA A 174 3.97 11.20 24.64
CA ALA A 174 3.74 12.53 24.08
C ALA A 174 2.63 13.31 24.78
N CYS A 175 1.69 12.65 25.44
CA CYS A 175 0.60 13.29 26.19
C CYS A 175 0.22 12.43 27.40
N ASP A 176 -0.16 13.05 28.50
CA ASP A 176 -0.57 12.41 29.76
C ASP A 176 -2.10 12.42 29.96
N ALA A 177 -2.85 12.96 29.00
CA ALA A 177 -4.30 13.18 29.13
C ALA A 177 -4.68 13.83 30.47
N CYS A 178 -3.94 14.85 30.85
CA CYS A 178 -4.03 15.49 32.17
C CYS A 178 -5.25 16.41 32.34
N ALA A 179 -6.13 16.48 31.33
CA ALA A 179 -7.33 17.34 31.28
C ALA A 179 -7.06 18.85 31.48
N GLN A 180 -5.80 19.26 31.42
CA GLN A 180 -5.33 20.64 31.49
C GLN A 180 -4.24 20.84 30.42
N CYS A 181 -4.61 21.27 29.22
CA CYS A 181 -3.66 21.38 28.13
C CYS A 181 -2.82 22.66 28.20
N TYR A 182 -1.53 22.52 28.49
CA TYR A 182 -0.57 23.62 28.60
C TYR A 182 0.04 24.03 27.23
N LEU A 183 -0.26 23.34 26.15
CA LEU A 183 0.41 23.52 24.86
C LEU A 183 0.30 24.93 24.28
N THR A 184 -0.80 25.62 24.56
CA THR A 184 -0.99 27.02 24.15
C THR A 184 0.10 27.93 24.68
N MET A 185 0.36 27.87 25.97
CA MET A 185 1.36 28.74 26.64
C MET A 185 2.81 28.28 26.45
N THR A 186 3.03 27.08 25.94
CA THR A 186 4.36 26.47 25.80
C THR A 186 4.79 26.28 24.34
N GLY A 187 4.12 26.92 23.38
CA GLY A 187 4.45 26.83 21.96
C GLY A 187 4.32 25.41 21.40
N GLY A 188 3.38 24.61 21.93
CA GLY A 188 3.12 23.25 21.45
C GLY A 188 4.05 22.17 22.02
N ILE A 189 4.86 22.46 23.05
CA ILE A 189 5.70 21.48 23.74
C ILE A 189 5.09 21.18 25.12
N CYS A 190 4.79 19.90 25.38
CA CYS A 190 4.10 19.51 26.61
C CYS A 190 5.05 19.50 27.83
N PRO A 191 4.91 20.41 28.81
CA PRO A 191 5.79 20.44 29.99
C PRO A 191 5.55 19.26 30.92
N ILE A 192 4.36 18.66 30.93
CA ILE A 192 4.04 17.50 31.76
C ILE A 192 4.84 16.25 31.33
N VAL A 193 4.96 16.03 30.02
CA VAL A 193 5.60 14.82 29.47
C VAL A 193 7.07 15.07 29.16
N ASP A 194 7.39 16.22 28.58
CA ASP A 194 8.76 16.50 28.15
C ASP A 194 9.68 16.93 29.28
N CYS A 195 9.18 17.57 30.33
CA CYS A 195 9.97 17.84 31.53
C CYS A 195 10.01 16.61 32.44
N SER A 196 11.20 16.12 32.81
CA SER A 196 11.34 14.97 33.70
C SER A 196 10.75 15.19 35.10
N LYS A 197 10.56 16.45 35.50
CA LYS A 197 9.91 16.85 36.76
C LYS A 197 8.46 17.29 36.57
N SER A 198 7.94 17.28 35.34
CA SER A 198 6.57 17.72 34.98
C SER A 198 6.23 19.13 35.48
N LEU A 199 7.20 20.04 35.48
CA LEU A 199 7.01 21.42 35.91
C LEU A 199 6.19 22.22 34.91
N VAL A 200 5.24 23.01 35.37
CA VAL A 200 4.31 23.77 34.50
C VAL A 200 4.52 25.29 34.56
N ASN A 201 5.39 25.80 35.45
CA ASN A 201 5.63 27.22 35.67
C ASN A 201 7.07 27.66 35.38
N GLY A 202 7.81 26.94 34.55
CA GLY A 202 9.15 27.32 34.18
C GLY A 202 10.22 26.29 34.51
N GLN A 203 11.45 26.67 34.22
CA GLN A 203 12.64 25.86 34.36
C GLN A 203 13.04 25.63 35.83
N CYS A 204 13.53 24.41 36.15
CA CYS A 204 14.00 24.10 37.51
C CYS A 204 15.39 24.72 37.87
N GLY A 205 16.10 25.28 36.90
CA GLY A 205 17.44 25.81 37.09
C GLY A 205 18.59 24.79 37.06
N GLY A 206 18.29 23.50 36.93
CA GLY A 206 19.29 22.42 36.93
C GLY A 206 19.80 22.02 35.55
N ALA A 207 19.26 22.59 34.48
CA ALA A 207 19.70 22.28 33.11
C ALA A 207 21.13 22.79 32.85
N LYS A 208 21.94 22.00 32.14
CA LYS A 208 23.30 22.37 31.74
C LYS A 208 23.48 22.08 30.25
N ASN A 209 23.91 23.08 29.47
CA ASN A 209 24.14 22.97 28.04
C ASN A 209 22.92 22.35 27.26
N GLY A 210 21.71 22.79 27.58
CA GLY A 210 20.50 22.31 26.95
C GLY A 210 20.01 20.95 27.46
N LYS A 211 20.74 20.30 28.39
CA LYS A 211 20.39 18.96 28.88
C LYS A 211 19.73 19.01 30.26
N CYS A 212 18.82 18.02 30.46
CA CYS A 212 18.08 17.87 31.71
C CYS A 212 19.00 17.35 32.85
N GLU A 213 18.92 17.93 34.05
CA GLU A 213 19.69 17.45 35.19
C GLU A 213 19.34 16.04 35.65
N VAL A 214 18.10 15.59 35.36
CA VAL A 214 17.59 14.24 35.75
C VAL A 214 18.06 13.18 34.75
N SER A 215 18.29 13.54 33.49
CA SER A 215 18.73 12.64 32.44
C SER A 215 19.61 13.38 31.44
N PRO A 216 20.92 13.12 31.42
CA PRO A 216 21.87 13.82 30.55
C PRO A 216 21.63 13.54 29.05
N ASP A 217 20.94 12.48 28.71
CA ASP A 217 20.58 12.14 27.33
C ASP A 217 19.35 12.91 26.84
N LYS A 218 18.61 13.53 27.76
CA LYS A 218 17.37 14.23 27.48
C LYS A 218 17.60 15.74 27.42
N ASP A 219 17.06 16.39 26.40
CA ASP A 219 17.07 17.87 26.34
C ASP A 219 16.13 18.45 27.39
N CYS A 220 16.45 19.62 27.87
CA CYS A 220 15.58 20.36 28.79
C CYS A 220 14.34 20.88 28.08
N ALA A 221 13.15 20.41 28.49
CA ALA A 221 11.89 20.81 27.88
C ALA A 221 11.65 22.33 27.98
N TRP A 222 12.00 22.95 29.11
CA TRP A 222 11.78 24.38 29.32
C TRP A 222 12.73 25.25 28.51
N GLU A 223 13.96 24.81 28.23
CA GLU A 223 14.83 25.51 27.29
C GLU A 223 14.27 25.46 25.86
N LYS A 224 13.77 24.29 25.45
CA LYS A 224 13.07 24.16 24.16
C LYS A 224 11.83 25.06 24.07
N ILE A 225 11.03 25.12 25.14
CA ILE A 225 9.84 25.99 25.22
C ILE A 225 10.25 27.47 25.07
N GLN A 226 11.28 27.91 25.82
CA GLN A 226 11.79 29.29 25.74
C GLN A 226 12.30 29.63 24.33
N GLN A 227 13.10 28.74 23.73
CA GLN A 227 13.62 28.93 22.37
C GLN A 227 12.46 28.99 21.34
N ARG A 228 11.46 28.15 21.48
CA ARG A 228 10.29 28.15 20.62
C ARG A 228 9.49 29.42 20.72
N LEU A 229 9.18 29.88 21.93
CA LEU A 229 8.43 31.08 22.15
C LEU A 229 9.22 32.34 21.77
N ALA A 230 10.56 32.35 21.97
CA ALA A 230 11.42 33.40 21.48
C ALA A 230 11.39 33.55 19.97
N ALA A 231 11.47 32.42 19.24
CA ALA A 231 11.37 32.41 17.79
C ALA A 231 10.01 32.89 17.27
N GLN A 232 8.96 32.74 18.08
CA GLN A 232 7.59 33.19 17.75
C GLN A 232 7.29 34.61 18.27
N GLY A 233 8.26 35.31 18.90
CA GLY A 233 8.03 36.64 19.53
C GLY A 233 7.11 36.61 20.76
N ARG A 234 6.85 35.43 21.36
CA ARG A 234 5.87 35.18 22.42
C ARG A 234 6.49 34.96 23.81
N LEU A 235 7.77 35.20 23.96
CA LEU A 235 8.46 34.91 25.23
C LEU A 235 7.87 35.66 26.43
N SER A 236 7.32 36.86 26.23
CA SER A 236 6.64 37.66 27.26
C SER A 236 5.40 36.97 27.85
N GLU A 237 4.78 36.06 27.13
CA GLU A 237 3.62 35.30 27.62
C GLU A 237 3.98 34.45 28.86
N LEU A 238 5.19 33.92 28.93
CA LEU A 238 5.65 33.15 30.12
C LEU A 238 5.72 33.98 31.39
N THR A 239 6.04 35.25 31.26
CA THR A 239 6.21 36.16 32.41
C THR A 239 4.89 36.81 32.81
N SER A 240 3.97 37.01 31.89
CA SER A 240 2.65 37.60 32.14
C SER A 240 1.56 36.55 32.52
N ALA A 241 1.82 35.27 32.25
CA ALA A 241 0.86 34.22 32.58
C ALA A 241 0.72 34.04 34.10
N PRO A 242 -0.52 33.82 34.61
CA PRO A 242 -0.70 33.49 36.03
C PRO A 242 -0.05 32.14 36.35
N VAL A 243 0.31 31.98 37.65
CA VAL A 243 0.86 30.70 38.13
C VAL A 243 -0.13 29.58 37.90
N GLN A 244 0.33 28.56 37.20
CA GLN A 244 -0.48 27.38 36.86
C GLN A 244 -0.46 26.39 38.03
N LEU A 245 -1.64 25.97 38.48
CA LEU A 245 -1.80 24.92 39.47
C LEU A 245 -2.32 23.64 38.76
N ARG A 246 -1.56 22.55 38.88
CA ARG A 246 -1.95 21.27 38.32
C ARG A 246 -3.03 20.60 39.19
N ASP A 247 -4.18 20.36 38.61
CA ASP A 247 -5.28 19.66 39.27
C ASP A 247 -5.20 18.16 38.97
N TYR A 248 -4.64 17.40 39.89
CA TYR A 248 -4.46 15.96 39.74
C TYR A 248 -5.78 15.16 39.79
N SER A 249 -6.87 15.75 40.29
CA SER A 249 -8.19 15.07 40.30
C SER A 249 -8.75 14.88 38.91
N LYS A 250 -8.29 15.65 37.93
CA LYS A 250 -8.69 15.56 36.52
C LYS A 250 -7.96 14.48 35.73
N VAL A 251 -6.92 13.86 36.29
CA VAL A 251 -6.10 12.85 35.60
C VAL A 251 -6.73 11.48 35.72
N ASN A 252 -7.34 10.98 34.64
CA ASN A 252 -8.05 9.69 34.66
C ASN A 252 -7.12 8.49 34.44
N PHE A 253 -6.07 8.64 33.62
CA PHE A 253 -5.08 7.58 33.42
C PHE A 253 -3.81 8.12 32.74
N LYS A 254 -2.74 7.32 32.79
CA LYS A 254 -1.47 7.63 32.11
C LYS A 254 -1.27 6.71 30.92
N VAL A 255 -1.05 7.28 29.79
CA VAL A 255 -0.66 6.55 28.57
C VAL A 255 0.84 6.65 28.41
N ILE A 256 1.50 5.51 28.36
CA ILE A 256 2.92 5.42 28.03
C ILE A 256 3.01 5.18 26.52
N ASN A 257 3.52 6.16 25.80
CA ASN A 257 3.73 6.08 24.37
C ASN A 257 5.18 6.42 24.04
N ASP A 258 5.84 5.58 23.28
CA ASP A 258 7.17 5.83 22.75
C ASP A 258 7.08 6.34 21.31
N TYR A 259 7.71 7.47 21.04
CA TYR A 259 7.71 8.11 19.71
C TYR A 259 8.87 7.63 18.85
N VAL A 260 8.60 7.15 17.64
CA VAL A 260 9.64 6.81 16.68
C VAL A 260 10.21 8.06 16.03
N LYS A 261 11.50 8.28 16.24
CA LYS A 261 12.24 9.49 15.85
C LYS A 261 12.55 9.60 14.34
N SER A 262 12.16 8.60 13.54
CA SER A 262 12.73 8.38 12.21
C SER A 262 11.99 9.01 11.01
N ILE A 263 10.95 9.84 11.21
CA ILE A 263 10.14 10.32 10.08
C ILE A 263 10.51 11.77 9.66
N ARG A 264 11.56 12.37 10.21
CA ARG A 264 11.82 13.80 10.02
C ARG A 264 12.58 14.20 8.74
N GLU A 265 13.06 13.29 7.92
CA GLU A 265 14.10 13.65 6.94
C GLU A 265 13.84 13.28 5.48
N LYS A 266 12.66 12.81 5.09
CA LYS A 266 12.38 12.63 3.67
C LYS A 266 11.12 13.38 3.25
N ARG A 267 11.30 14.45 2.49
CA ARG A 267 10.25 14.99 1.62
C ARG A 267 9.84 13.85 0.69
N PHE A 268 8.61 13.38 0.80
CA PHE A 268 8.08 12.40 -0.13
C PHE A 268 7.66 13.11 -1.41
N ASP A 269 8.41 12.88 -2.48
CA ASP A 269 7.96 13.18 -3.80
C ASP A 269 6.94 12.13 -4.26
N GLY A 270 5.66 12.45 -4.29
CA GLY A 270 4.67 11.68 -5.02
C GLY A 270 3.47 11.14 -4.24
N TRP A 271 3.60 10.15 -3.35
CA TRP A 271 2.48 9.55 -2.64
C TRP A 271 2.87 9.10 -1.22
N TYR A 272 1.86 8.96 -0.36
CA TYR A 272 2.02 8.62 1.06
C TYR A 272 2.10 7.11 1.30
N GLY A 273 2.80 6.70 2.37
CA GLY A 273 2.87 5.31 2.80
C GLY A 273 3.97 4.52 2.11
N GLY A 274 3.74 3.24 1.91
CA GLY A 274 4.73 2.31 1.38
C GLY A 274 5.72 1.81 2.43
N VAL A 275 6.60 0.91 2.00
CA VAL A 275 7.65 0.30 2.79
C VAL A 275 8.93 0.19 1.98
N HIS A 276 10.06 0.01 2.65
CA HIS A 276 11.37 -0.24 2.03
C HIS A 276 11.88 -1.63 2.48
N PRO A 277 11.41 -2.72 1.85
CA PRO A 277 11.94 -4.05 2.12
C PRO A 277 13.39 -4.16 1.62
N VAL A 278 14.14 -5.13 2.15
CA VAL A 278 15.47 -5.47 1.62
C VAL A 278 15.30 -5.90 0.16
N GLU A 279 16.03 -5.24 -0.75
CA GLU A 279 15.82 -5.44 -2.19
C GLU A 279 16.25 -6.81 -2.68
N GLY A 280 17.44 -7.31 -2.28
CA GLY A 280 17.95 -8.64 -2.61
C GLY A 280 18.07 -8.92 -4.12
N LYS A 281 18.25 -7.86 -4.96
CA LYS A 281 18.33 -7.96 -6.42
C LYS A 281 19.74 -8.27 -6.92
N GLU A 282 20.75 -8.03 -6.10
CA GLU A 282 22.17 -8.17 -6.41
C GLU A 282 22.57 -9.56 -6.92
N ARG A 283 21.77 -10.57 -6.60
CA ARG A 283 22.05 -11.96 -7.00
C ARG A 283 21.76 -12.24 -8.48
N THR A 284 20.90 -11.42 -9.13
CA THR A 284 20.42 -11.70 -10.50
C THR A 284 20.39 -10.46 -11.41
N GLU A 285 20.49 -9.26 -10.88
CA GLU A 285 20.37 -8.01 -11.67
C GLU A 285 21.44 -7.88 -12.78
N SER A 286 22.66 -8.36 -12.53
CA SER A 286 23.76 -8.34 -13.49
C SER A 286 23.80 -9.56 -14.44
N LEU A 287 23.01 -10.60 -14.16
CA LEU A 287 23.03 -11.84 -14.95
C LEU A 287 22.19 -11.67 -16.23
N PRO A 288 22.74 -11.97 -17.41
CA PRO A 288 21.99 -11.90 -18.66
C PRO A 288 20.85 -12.93 -18.69
N LEU A 289 19.87 -12.68 -19.55
CA LEU A 289 18.78 -13.63 -19.79
C LEU A 289 19.31 -14.91 -20.43
N VAL A 290 18.89 -16.05 -19.87
CA VAL A 290 19.20 -17.37 -20.43
C VAL A 290 17.94 -18.01 -20.97
N ARG A 291 17.96 -18.47 -22.22
CA ARG A 291 16.83 -19.23 -22.79
C ARG A 291 16.79 -20.61 -22.15
N PHE A 292 15.69 -20.88 -21.45
CA PHE A 292 15.47 -22.18 -20.85
C PHE A 292 15.16 -23.24 -21.93
N PRO A 293 15.68 -24.46 -21.84
CA PRO A 293 15.34 -25.54 -22.77
C PRO A 293 13.83 -25.80 -22.81
N GLU A 294 13.31 -26.25 -23.95
CA GLU A 294 11.91 -26.63 -24.06
C GLU A 294 11.60 -27.82 -23.14
N PRO A 295 10.47 -27.78 -22.40
CA PRO A 295 10.09 -28.86 -21.50
C PRO A 295 9.64 -30.10 -22.27
N LYS A 296 9.82 -31.30 -21.69
CA LYS A 296 9.23 -32.54 -22.25
C LYS A 296 7.72 -32.51 -22.26
N THR A 297 7.12 -31.89 -21.28
CA THR A 297 5.68 -31.74 -21.13
C THR A 297 5.38 -30.33 -20.68
N ALA A 298 4.43 -29.67 -21.34
CA ALA A 298 3.94 -28.36 -20.95
C ALA A 298 2.49 -28.43 -20.48
N VAL A 299 2.18 -27.73 -19.39
CA VAL A 299 0.84 -27.69 -18.77
C VAL A 299 0.27 -26.29 -18.94
N PHE A 300 -0.89 -26.20 -19.59
CA PHE A 300 -1.54 -24.93 -19.93
C PHE A 300 -2.84 -24.75 -19.14
N PRO A 301 -2.82 -24.10 -17.97
CA PRO A 301 -4.04 -23.75 -17.23
C PRO A 301 -4.98 -22.87 -18.04
N MET A 302 -6.26 -23.19 -18.07
CA MET A 302 -7.26 -22.38 -18.79
C MET A 302 -7.58 -21.07 -18.07
N SER A 303 -7.06 -20.87 -16.87
CA SER A 303 -7.24 -19.67 -16.03
C SER A 303 -5.95 -18.88 -15.83
N MET A 304 -5.27 -18.48 -16.91
CA MET A 304 -4.03 -17.66 -16.84
C MET A 304 -4.29 -16.14 -16.86
N HIS A 305 -5.53 -15.71 -16.62
CA HIS A 305 -5.95 -14.31 -16.70
C HIS A 305 -7.11 -14.01 -15.74
N LEU A 306 -7.40 -12.74 -15.55
CA LEU A 306 -8.58 -12.30 -14.83
C LEU A 306 -9.84 -12.52 -15.69
N GLY A 307 -10.94 -12.87 -15.05
CA GLY A 307 -12.24 -13.09 -15.68
C GLY A 307 -12.57 -14.58 -15.90
N ALA A 308 -13.39 -14.89 -16.90
CA ALA A 308 -13.82 -16.25 -17.18
C ALA A 308 -12.64 -17.08 -17.73
N PRO A 309 -12.40 -18.31 -17.23
CA PRO A 309 -11.42 -19.22 -17.81
C PRO A 309 -11.67 -19.44 -19.30
N ALA A 310 -10.62 -19.65 -20.08
CA ALA A 310 -10.75 -19.96 -21.50
C ALA A 310 -11.45 -21.31 -21.72
N ASN A 311 -12.25 -21.40 -22.76
CA ASN A 311 -12.90 -22.66 -23.18
C ASN A 311 -11.89 -23.49 -23.96
N VAL A 312 -11.67 -24.75 -23.56
CA VAL A 312 -10.79 -25.68 -24.29
C VAL A 312 -11.32 -25.88 -25.71
N CYS A 313 -10.44 -25.79 -26.71
CA CYS A 313 -10.78 -25.94 -28.13
C CYS A 313 -9.98 -27.04 -28.84
N VAL A 314 -9.34 -27.93 -28.09
CA VAL A 314 -8.59 -29.11 -28.57
C VAL A 314 -9.06 -30.36 -27.84
N ALA A 315 -8.72 -31.53 -28.36
CA ALA A 315 -9.03 -32.84 -27.77
C ALA A 315 -7.75 -33.64 -27.46
N VAL A 316 -7.85 -34.58 -26.55
CA VAL A 316 -6.76 -35.56 -26.29
C VAL A 316 -6.47 -36.35 -27.57
N GLY A 317 -5.20 -36.43 -27.94
CA GLY A 317 -4.71 -37.01 -29.17
C GLY A 317 -4.47 -36.02 -30.31
N ASP A 318 -4.92 -34.77 -30.19
CA ASP A 318 -4.63 -33.73 -31.20
C ASP A 318 -3.14 -33.40 -31.22
N HIS A 319 -2.57 -33.27 -32.42
CA HIS A 319 -1.26 -32.67 -32.59
C HIS A 319 -1.40 -31.14 -32.69
N VAL A 320 -0.69 -30.42 -31.85
CA VAL A 320 -0.72 -28.97 -31.79
C VAL A 320 0.63 -28.36 -32.12
N LYS A 321 0.61 -27.14 -32.64
CA LYS A 321 1.80 -26.40 -33.08
C LYS A 321 2.05 -25.19 -32.18
N VAL A 322 3.28 -24.65 -32.16
CA VAL A 322 3.63 -23.42 -31.43
C VAL A 322 2.76 -22.26 -31.92
N GLY A 323 2.09 -21.59 -31.01
CA GLY A 323 1.20 -20.47 -31.31
C GLY A 323 -0.24 -20.89 -31.66
N GLN A 324 -0.55 -22.19 -31.71
CA GLN A 324 -1.91 -22.67 -31.87
C GLN A 324 -2.73 -22.44 -30.61
N LYS A 325 -3.99 -22.05 -30.76
CA LYS A 325 -4.91 -21.90 -29.62
C LYS A 325 -5.26 -23.26 -29.03
N LEU A 326 -5.12 -23.36 -27.71
CA LEU A 326 -5.57 -24.48 -26.87
C LEU A 326 -6.88 -24.15 -26.17
N GLY A 327 -7.12 -22.86 -25.94
CA GLY A 327 -8.33 -22.35 -25.32
C GLY A 327 -8.77 -21.05 -25.97
N GLU A 328 -10.06 -20.96 -26.25
CA GLU A 328 -10.71 -19.75 -26.79
C GLU A 328 -11.26 -18.87 -25.69
N GLN A 329 -11.32 -17.58 -25.97
CA GLN A 329 -11.91 -16.57 -25.06
C GLN A 329 -13.37 -16.94 -24.70
N ALA A 330 -13.69 -17.01 -23.41
CA ALA A 330 -15.02 -17.40 -22.91
C ALA A 330 -15.98 -16.23 -22.66
N GLY A 331 -15.54 -14.97 -22.81
CA GLY A 331 -16.37 -13.79 -22.55
C GLY A 331 -15.61 -12.48 -22.76
N PHE A 332 -16.23 -11.35 -22.43
CA PHE A 332 -15.60 -10.04 -22.60
C PHE A 332 -14.31 -9.87 -21.77
N ILE A 333 -14.30 -10.33 -20.52
CA ILE A 333 -13.07 -10.38 -19.72
C ILE A 333 -12.58 -11.82 -19.71
N SER A 334 -11.77 -12.16 -20.71
CA SER A 334 -11.13 -13.45 -20.94
C SER A 334 -10.04 -13.26 -22.00
N ALA A 335 -9.14 -14.22 -22.16
CA ALA A 335 -8.11 -14.21 -23.19
C ALA A 335 -7.80 -15.62 -23.68
N PRO A 336 -7.49 -15.82 -24.98
CA PRO A 336 -7.12 -17.13 -25.50
C PRO A 336 -5.80 -17.62 -24.90
N ILE A 337 -5.64 -18.94 -24.84
CA ILE A 337 -4.45 -19.65 -24.41
C ILE A 337 -3.84 -20.36 -25.60
N HIS A 338 -2.52 -20.23 -25.78
CA HIS A 338 -1.79 -20.78 -26.91
C HIS A 338 -0.74 -21.80 -26.45
N SER A 339 -0.48 -22.77 -27.28
CA SER A 339 0.64 -23.69 -27.08
C SER A 339 1.98 -22.98 -27.27
N SER A 340 2.88 -23.20 -26.34
CA SER A 340 4.26 -22.71 -26.41
C SER A 340 5.23 -23.69 -27.05
N ILE A 341 4.78 -24.93 -27.28
CA ILE A 341 5.53 -26.05 -27.88
C ILE A 341 4.69 -26.73 -28.97
N SER A 342 5.33 -27.48 -29.87
CA SER A 342 4.65 -28.42 -30.74
C SER A 342 4.59 -29.80 -30.07
N GLY A 343 3.57 -30.59 -30.38
CA GLY A 343 3.43 -31.94 -29.81
C GLY A 343 2.00 -32.42 -29.69
N THR A 344 1.77 -33.46 -28.90
CA THR A 344 0.48 -34.13 -28.78
C THR A 344 -0.21 -33.76 -27.45
N VAL A 345 -1.49 -33.43 -27.49
CA VAL A 345 -2.33 -33.26 -26.31
C VAL A 345 -2.54 -34.64 -25.65
N VAL A 346 -1.95 -34.83 -24.48
CA VAL A 346 -1.99 -36.11 -23.74
C VAL A 346 -3.06 -36.17 -22.66
N ALA A 347 -3.47 -35.00 -22.13
CA ALA A 347 -4.52 -34.92 -21.12
C ALA A 347 -5.21 -33.55 -21.10
N ILE A 348 -6.47 -33.54 -20.63
CA ILE A 348 -7.26 -32.36 -20.30
C ILE A 348 -7.86 -32.61 -18.92
N GLU A 349 -7.27 -32.05 -17.89
CA GLU A 349 -7.57 -32.40 -16.49
C GLU A 349 -7.23 -31.28 -15.50
N GLU A 350 -7.63 -31.46 -14.23
CA GLU A 350 -7.25 -30.56 -13.15
C GLU A 350 -5.74 -30.65 -12.83
N ARG A 351 -5.04 -29.53 -12.89
CA ARG A 351 -3.62 -29.43 -12.58
C ARG A 351 -3.34 -28.31 -11.57
N PRO A 352 -2.20 -28.36 -10.84
CA PRO A 352 -1.80 -27.32 -9.92
C PRO A 352 -1.78 -25.94 -10.57
N HIS A 353 -2.22 -24.93 -9.82
CA HIS A 353 -2.25 -23.53 -10.24
C HIS A 353 -1.65 -22.63 -9.16
N ALA A 354 -0.77 -21.69 -9.53
CA ALA A 354 0.01 -20.89 -8.60
C ALA A 354 -0.80 -20.11 -7.53
N SER A 355 -2.06 -19.74 -7.82
CA SER A 355 -2.87 -18.93 -6.91
C SER A 355 -4.25 -19.48 -6.58
N ARG A 356 -4.66 -20.62 -7.15
CA ARG A 356 -6.04 -21.14 -7.02
C ARG A 356 -6.13 -22.61 -6.56
N GLY A 357 -5.02 -23.21 -6.15
CA GLY A 357 -4.94 -24.65 -5.85
C GLY A 357 -4.86 -25.46 -7.14
N THR A 358 -6.00 -25.79 -7.77
CA THR A 358 -6.06 -26.48 -9.08
C THR A 358 -6.96 -25.73 -10.05
N CYS A 359 -6.81 -26.03 -11.33
CA CYS A 359 -7.73 -25.65 -12.39
C CYS A 359 -7.58 -26.56 -13.62
N LEU A 360 -8.62 -26.57 -14.47
CA LEU A 360 -8.59 -27.30 -15.75
C LEU A 360 -7.40 -26.80 -16.59
N ALA A 361 -6.61 -27.73 -17.10
CA ALA A 361 -5.45 -27.48 -17.93
C ALA A 361 -5.38 -28.48 -19.10
N VAL A 362 -4.77 -28.02 -20.20
CA VAL A 362 -4.38 -28.85 -21.33
C VAL A 362 -2.90 -29.23 -21.12
N VAL A 363 -2.60 -30.51 -21.24
CA VAL A 363 -1.25 -31.08 -21.12
C VAL A 363 -0.76 -31.51 -22.49
N VAL A 364 0.39 -30.97 -22.92
CA VAL A 364 0.99 -31.29 -24.24
C VAL A 364 2.34 -31.96 -24.02
N GLU A 365 2.54 -33.12 -24.62
CA GLU A 365 3.84 -33.80 -24.69
C GLU A 365 4.60 -33.26 -25.90
N ASN A 366 5.82 -32.77 -25.69
CA ASN A 366 6.65 -32.09 -26.68
C ASN A 366 7.25 -33.09 -27.68
N ASP A 367 7.15 -32.82 -28.97
CA ASP A 367 7.82 -33.58 -30.05
C ASP A 367 9.21 -32.97 -30.41
N PHE A 368 9.57 -31.82 -29.80
CA PHE A 368 10.80 -31.08 -30.04
C PHE A 368 11.00 -30.64 -31.49
N CYS A 369 9.92 -30.62 -32.30
CA CYS A 369 9.99 -30.13 -33.67
C CYS A 369 9.85 -28.60 -33.76
N SER A 370 9.32 -27.96 -32.73
CA SER A 370 9.06 -26.50 -32.65
C SER A 370 8.28 -25.99 -33.88
N GLU A 371 7.36 -26.79 -34.41
CA GLU A 371 6.57 -26.46 -35.61
C GLU A 371 5.65 -25.26 -35.31
N LEU A 372 5.73 -24.21 -36.13
CA LEU A 372 4.90 -23.02 -35.99
C LEU A 372 3.50 -23.24 -36.60
N HIS A 373 2.49 -22.75 -35.91
CA HIS A 373 1.13 -22.69 -36.46
C HIS A 373 1.04 -21.68 -37.59
N GLU A 374 0.20 -21.92 -38.59
CA GLU A 374 0.09 -21.09 -39.80
C GLU A 374 -0.37 -19.64 -39.55
N SER A 375 -0.97 -19.38 -38.39
CA SER A 375 -1.35 -18.04 -37.94
C SER A 375 -0.16 -17.18 -37.47
N VAL A 376 0.98 -17.80 -37.15
CA VAL A 376 2.19 -17.10 -36.71
C VAL A 376 2.90 -16.50 -37.92
N LYS A 377 2.54 -15.27 -38.26
CA LYS A 377 3.10 -14.51 -39.38
C LYS A 377 3.27 -13.05 -38.98
N PRO A 378 4.37 -12.39 -39.39
CA PRO A 378 4.53 -10.96 -39.18
C PRO A 378 3.29 -10.17 -39.65
N ASN A 379 2.87 -9.20 -38.86
CA ASN A 379 1.86 -8.25 -39.25
C ASN A 379 2.48 -7.11 -40.07
N LYS A 380 1.66 -6.18 -40.54
CA LYS A 380 2.14 -4.91 -41.09
C LYS A 380 2.90 -4.13 -40.02
N ASP A 381 3.76 -3.20 -40.43
CA ASP A 381 4.38 -2.31 -39.46
C ASP A 381 3.34 -1.48 -38.71
N ILE A 382 3.71 -1.09 -37.49
CA ILE A 382 2.79 -0.33 -36.63
C ILE A 382 2.32 0.97 -37.32
N ASP A 383 3.12 1.57 -38.18
CA ASP A 383 2.75 2.80 -38.85
C ASP A 383 1.61 2.58 -39.87
N GLU A 384 1.46 1.38 -40.41
CA GLU A 384 0.40 1.01 -41.35
C GLU A 384 -0.85 0.43 -40.67
N LEU A 385 -0.75 -0.02 -39.40
CA LEU A 385 -1.86 -0.61 -38.67
C LEU A 385 -2.79 0.47 -38.11
N THR A 386 -4.09 0.21 -38.20
CA THR A 386 -5.11 1.01 -37.50
C THR A 386 -5.19 0.61 -36.02
N PRO A 387 -5.70 1.48 -35.13
CA PRO A 387 -5.94 1.13 -33.73
C PRO A 387 -6.78 -0.15 -33.53
N ALA A 388 -7.80 -0.36 -34.37
CA ALA A 388 -8.66 -1.53 -34.31
C ALA A 388 -7.90 -2.82 -34.68
N GLU A 389 -7.03 -2.77 -35.69
CA GLU A 389 -6.18 -3.91 -36.07
C GLU A 389 -5.19 -4.27 -34.95
N VAL A 390 -4.58 -3.28 -34.28
CA VAL A 390 -3.69 -3.52 -33.13
C VAL A 390 -4.47 -4.18 -31.98
N ILE A 391 -5.67 -3.69 -31.64
CA ILE A 391 -6.50 -4.30 -30.60
C ILE A 391 -6.80 -5.75 -30.93
N GLU A 392 -7.13 -6.06 -32.19
CA GLU A 392 -7.45 -7.43 -32.62
C GLU A 392 -6.20 -8.34 -32.59
N ILE A 393 -5.01 -7.83 -33.00
CA ILE A 393 -3.73 -8.54 -32.86
C ILE A 393 -3.48 -8.90 -31.38
N VAL A 394 -3.55 -7.90 -30.50
CA VAL A 394 -3.32 -8.06 -29.04
C VAL A 394 -4.30 -9.07 -28.43
N LYS A 395 -5.57 -9.01 -28.82
CA LYS A 395 -6.62 -9.92 -28.38
C LYS A 395 -6.33 -11.35 -28.83
N ASN A 396 -6.08 -11.54 -30.11
CA ASN A 396 -5.80 -12.86 -30.69
C ASN A 396 -4.48 -13.46 -30.21
N ALA A 397 -3.49 -12.63 -29.91
CA ALA A 397 -2.24 -13.07 -29.29
C ALA A 397 -2.38 -13.45 -27.80
N GLY A 398 -3.55 -13.27 -27.22
CA GLY A 398 -3.80 -13.62 -25.82
C GLY A 398 -3.01 -12.83 -24.80
N ILE A 399 -2.64 -11.58 -25.13
CA ILE A 399 -1.82 -10.73 -24.26
C ILE A 399 -2.64 -10.20 -23.09
N VAL A 400 -2.09 -10.37 -21.90
CA VAL A 400 -2.68 -9.93 -20.64
C VAL A 400 -1.69 -9.06 -19.86
N GLY A 401 -2.17 -8.35 -18.84
CA GLY A 401 -1.30 -7.56 -17.96
C GLY A 401 -0.36 -8.46 -17.16
N MET A 402 0.92 -8.42 -17.46
CA MET A 402 1.93 -9.33 -16.91
C MET A 402 2.59 -8.84 -15.60
N GLY A 403 2.28 -7.64 -15.15
CA GLY A 403 2.76 -7.07 -13.88
C GLY A 403 1.78 -7.20 -12.70
N GLY A 404 0.70 -7.98 -12.83
CA GLY A 404 -0.32 -8.06 -11.78
C GLY A 404 -1.39 -9.11 -12.05
N ALA A 405 -2.68 -8.71 -11.93
CA ALA A 405 -3.83 -9.62 -11.94
C ALA A 405 -4.16 -10.30 -13.28
N GLY A 406 -3.37 -10.12 -14.34
CA GLY A 406 -3.61 -10.76 -15.63
C GLY A 406 -4.85 -10.21 -16.36
N PHE A 407 -5.14 -8.92 -16.26
CA PHE A 407 -6.27 -8.31 -16.96
C PHE A 407 -6.03 -8.31 -18.49
N PRO A 408 -7.02 -8.71 -19.31
CA PRO A 408 -6.87 -8.75 -20.76
C PRO A 408 -6.49 -7.39 -21.35
N THR A 409 -5.34 -7.32 -22.04
CA THR A 409 -4.76 -6.04 -22.49
C THR A 409 -5.61 -5.36 -23.55
N TYR A 410 -6.26 -6.11 -24.44
CA TYR A 410 -7.12 -5.53 -25.47
C TYR A 410 -8.26 -4.67 -24.91
N VAL A 411 -8.75 -4.98 -23.69
CA VAL A 411 -9.77 -4.17 -23.01
C VAL A 411 -9.19 -2.84 -22.55
N LYS A 412 -7.95 -2.84 -22.04
CA LYS A 412 -7.24 -1.59 -21.66
C LYS A 412 -6.96 -0.69 -22.86
N LEU A 413 -6.71 -1.29 -24.04
CA LEU A 413 -6.43 -0.56 -25.28
C LEU A 413 -7.71 0.04 -25.92
N ASN A 414 -8.89 -0.28 -25.42
CA ASN A 414 -10.15 0.31 -25.85
C ASN A 414 -10.87 0.98 -24.67
N PRO A 415 -10.31 2.06 -24.10
CA PRO A 415 -10.79 2.65 -22.85
C PRO A 415 -12.13 3.41 -22.99
N GLY A 416 -12.57 3.74 -24.20
CA GLY A 416 -13.76 4.56 -24.45
C GLY A 416 -13.69 5.99 -23.91
N LYS A 417 -12.50 6.46 -23.54
CA LYS A 417 -12.19 7.77 -22.95
C LYS A 417 -10.87 8.30 -23.50
N PRO A 418 -10.68 9.62 -23.57
CA PRO A 418 -9.42 10.22 -23.95
C PRO A 418 -8.30 9.80 -22.99
N ILE A 419 -7.16 9.41 -23.55
CA ILE A 419 -5.94 9.09 -22.81
C ILE A 419 -4.90 10.17 -23.09
N GLU A 420 -4.39 10.78 -22.03
CA GLU A 420 -3.37 11.83 -22.13
C GLU A 420 -1.94 11.25 -22.08
N ALA A 421 -1.77 10.13 -21.35
CA ALA A 421 -0.48 9.49 -21.23
C ALA A 421 -0.58 7.96 -21.13
N VAL A 422 0.32 7.27 -21.80
CA VAL A 422 0.63 5.86 -21.59
C VAL A 422 1.79 5.77 -20.60
N LEU A 423 1.58 5.05 -19.50
CA LEU A 423 2.63 4.80 -18.51
C LEU A 423 3.12 3.36 -18.64
N VAL A 424 4.38 3.19 -19.00
CA VAL A 424 5.04 1.88 -18.97
C VAL A 424 5.61 1.67 -17.57
N ASN A 425 5.05 0.72 -16.85
CA ASN A 425 5.52 0.34 -15.53
C ASN A 425 6.77 -0.53 -15.64
N ALA A 426 7.92 0.09 -15.41
CA ALA A 426 9.25 -0.51 -15.36
C ALA A 426 9.86 -0.47 -13.94
N CYS A 427 9.04 -0.24 -12.89
CA CYS A 427 9.51 -0.11 -11.53
C CYS A 427 10.08 -1.43 -10.98
N GLU A 428 9.39 -2.55 -11.20
CA GLU A 428 9.76 -3.86 -10.62
C GLU A 428 10.07 -3.75 -9.13
N CYS A 429 9.11 -3.15 -8.37
CA CYS A 429 9.29 -2.85 -6.95
C CYS A 429 9.23 -4.08 -6.02
N GLU A 430 8.83 -5.26 -6.52
CA GLU A 430 8.94 -6.51 -5.78
C GLU A 430 10.41 -6.84 -5.50
N PRO A 431 10.79 -7.09 -4.22
CA PRO A 431 12.15 -7.49 -3.91
C PRO A 431 12.56 -8.78 -4.61
N MET A 432 13.85 -8.97 -4.78
CA MET A 432 14.51 -10.15 -5.37
C MET A 432 14.23 -10.39 -6.86
N LEU A 433 13.22 -9.75 -7.46
CA LEU A 433 12.91 -9.93 -8.87
C LEU A 433 13.70 -8.94 -9.75
N THR A 434 14.21 -9.44 -10.88
CA THR A 434 15.01 -8.69 -11.86
C THR A 434 14.64 -9.00 -13.32
N ALA A 435 13.53 -9.72 -13.53
CA ALA A 435 13.04 -10.10 -14.85
C ALA A 435 12.76 -8.89 -15.74
N ASP A 436 12.07 -7.87 -15.19
CA ASP A 436 11.76 -6.64 -15.92
C ASP A 436 13.02 -5.77 -16.10
N HIS A 437 13.93 -5.70 -15.11
CA HIS A 437 15.21 -5.00 -15.23
C HIS A 437 16.04 -5.57 -16.39
N ARG A 438 16.23 -6.89 -16.44
CA ARG A 438 16.98 -7.53 -17.54
C ARG A 438 16.30 -7.33 -18.89
N MET A 439 14.96 -7.38 -18.91
CA MET A 439 14.19 -7.09 -20.13
C MET A 439 14.43 -5.67 -20.66
N LEU A 440 14.49 -4.67 -19.76
CA LEU A 440 14.79 -3.28 -20.15
C LEU A 440 16.15 -3.15 -20.81
N LEU A 441 17.15 -3.92 -20.35
CA LEU A 441 18.50 -3.90 -20.91
C LEU A 441 18.61 -4.65 -22.24
N GLU A 442 17.93 -5.79 -22.38
CA GLU A 442 18.14 -6.71 -23.50
C GLU A 442 17.10 -6.54 -24.63
N TYR A 443 15.93 -5.93 -24.33
CA TYR A 443 14.84 -5.71 -25.29
C TYR A 443 14.35 -4.26 -25.34
N ALA A 444 15.24 -3.28 -25.08
CA ALA A 444 14.88 -1.86 -25.04
C ALA A 444 14.15 -1.38 -26.32
N ASP A 445 14.61 -1.80 -27.50
CA ASP A 445 14.04 -1.39 -28.80
C ASP A 445 12.62 -1.98 -28.99
N ASP A 446 12.37 -3.20 -28.54
CA ASP A 446 11.04 -3.82 -28.60
C ASP A 446 10.07 -3.14 -27.63
N ILE A 447 10.55 -2.74 -26.46
CA ILE A 447 9.75 -2.00 -25.47
C ILE A 447 9.35 -0.63 -26.03
N ILE A 448 10.25 0.10 -26.66
CA ILE A 448 9.97 1.39 -27.29
C ILE A 448 8.99 1.23 -28.45
N TYR A 449 9.18 0.20 -29.29
CA TYR A 449 8.25 -0.11 -30.38
C TYR A 449 6.85 -0.44 -29.84
N GLY A 450 6.76 -1.27 -28.81
CA GLY A 450 5.49 -1.61 -28.17
C GLY A 450 4.83 -0.41 -27.50
N LEU A 451 5.61 0.50 -26.89
CA LEU A 451 5.09 1.76 -26.36
C LEU A 451 4.50 2.63 -27.47
N LYS A 452 5.18 2.76 -28.62
CA LYS A 452 4.65 3.44 -29.82
C LYS A 452 3.32 2.83 -30.25
N ALA A 453 3.23 1.49 -30.24
CA ALA A 453 2.00 0.77 -30.60
C ALA A 453 0.84 1.10 -29.62
N VAL A 454 1.10 1.08 -28.34
CA VAL A 454 0.09 1.42 -27.32
C VAL A 454 -0.34 2.88 -27.45
N MET A 455 0.61 3.83 -27.57
CA MET A 455 0.31 5.27 -27.73
C MET A 455 -0.58 5.51 -28.95
N LYS A 456 -0.24 4.92 -30.10
CA LYS A 456 -1.03 5.02 -31.33
C LYS A 456 -2.45 4.46 -31.13
N THR A 457 -2.56 3.30 -30.48
CA THR A 457 -3.83 2.60 -30.31
C THR A 457 -4.82 3.38 -29.44
N VAL A 458 -4.34 4.00 -28.35
CA VAL A 458 -5.19 4.79 -27.44
C VAL A 458 -5.17 6.28 -27.78
N ALA A 459 -4.52 6.68 -28.87
CA ALA A 459 -4.35 8.07 -29.33
C ALA A 459 -3.76 8.99 -28.25
N ALA A 460 -2.80 8.48 -27.46
CA ALA A 460 -2.15 9.25 -26.41
C ALA A 460 -0.96 10.06 -26.95
N PRO A 461 -0.86 11.37 -26.65
CA PRO A 461 0.25 12.20 -27.08
C PRO A 461 1.56 11.94 -26.30
N LYS A 462 1.48 11.28 -25.13
CA LYS A 462 2.64 11.02 -24.27
C LYS A 462 2.79 9.55 -23.92
N GLY A 463 4.04 9.08 -23.95
CA GLY A 463 4.48 7.77 -23.46
C GLY A 463 5.59 7.93 -22.43
N ILE A 464 5.38 7.48 -21.21
CA ILE A 464 6.30 7.67 -20.11
C ILE A 464 6.74 6.30 -19.58
N ILE A 465 8.04 6.00 -19.67
CA ILE A 465 8.62 4.81 -19.03
C ILE A 465 8.99 5.19 -17.60
N VAL A 466 8.25 4.65 -16.62
CA VAL A 466 8.49 4.94 -15.20
C VAL A 466 9.33 3.84 -14.58
N ILE A 467 10.53 4.20 -14.12
CA ILE A 467 11.55 3.27 -13.65
C ILE A 467 12.14 3.73 -12.31
N GLU A 468 12.42 2.79 -11.40
CA GLU A 468 13.05 3.11 -10.11
C GLU A 468 14.54 3.38 -10.24
N GLU A 469 15.05 4.33 -9.41
CA GLU A 469 16.44 4.81 -9.35
C GLU A 469 17.49 3.71 -9.12
N ASN A 470 17.07 2.55 -8.61
CA ASN A 470 17.94 1.39 -8.39
C ASN A 470 18.33 0.62 -9.67
N LYS A 471 17.99 1.15 -10.86
CA LYS A 471 18.30 0.58 -12.18
C LYS A 471 19.02 1.62 -13.07
N PRO A 472 20.17 2.17 -12.62
CA PRO A 472 20.84 3.28 -13.31
C PRO A 472 21.30 2.93 -14.73
N ASP A 473 21.69 1.69 -14.97
CA ASP A 473 22.08 1.15 -16.26
C ASP A 473 20.92 1.16 -17.28
N ALA A 474 19.75 0.67 -16.86
CA ALA A 474 18.56 0.68 -17.70
C ALA A 474 18.02 2.11 -17.91
N ILE A 475 18.09 2.99 -16.90
CA ILE A 475 17.72 4.40 -17.03
C ILE A 475 18.59 5.08 -18.08
N ALA A 476 19.93 4.91 -18.03
CA ALA A 476 20.85 5.49 -18.99
C ALA A 476 20.58 5.00 -20.41
N LEU A 477 20.40 3.69 -20.59
CA LEU A 477 20.09 3.07 -21.87
C LEU A 477 18.77 3.59 -22.46
N LEU A 478 17.72 3.60 -21.66
CA LEU A 478 16.39 4.02 -22.12
C LEU A 478 16.36 5.51 -22.46
N ARG A 479 17.00 6.38 -21.66
CA ARG A 479 17.12 7.81 -21.99
C ARG A 479 17.80 8.03 -23.32
N GLN A 480 18.91 7.31 -23.58
CA GLN A 480 19.59 7.36 -24.89
C GLN A 480 18.67 6.89 -26.03
N LYS A 481 17.89 5.83 -25.81
CA LYS A 481 17.01 5.23 -26.82
C LYS A 481 15.79 6.07 -27.17
N VAL A 482 15.24 6.81 -26.20
CA VAL A 482 14.08 7.70 -26.44
C VAL A 482 14.47 9.10 -26.87
N GLU A 483 15.76 9.43 -26.82
CA GLU A 483 16.26 10.74 -27.24
C GLU A 483 15.82 11.06 -28.69
N GLY A 484 15.16 12.19 -28.88
CA GLY A 484 14.63 12.61 -30.17
C GLY A 484 13.32 11.95 -30.62
N ILE A 485 12.74 11.04 -29.84
CA ILE A 485 11.42 10.48 -30.11
C ILE A 485 10.36 11.38 -29.48
N GLU A 486 9.60 12.08 -30.33
CA GLU A 486 8.55 13.00 -29.88
C GLU A 486 7.50 12.31 -29.01
N GLY A 487 7.17 12.91 -27.88
CA GLY A 487 6.14 12.42 -26.95
C GLY A 487 6.58 11.28 -26.05
N MET A 488 7.83 10.79 -26.13
CA MET A 488 8.35 9.74 -25.23
C MET A 488 9.36 10.29 -24.22
N GLU A 489 9.28 9.83 -22.98
CA GLU A 489 10.19 10.20 -21.90
C GLU A 489 10.44 9.07 -20.91
N VAL A 490 11.55 9.16 -20.18
CA VAL A 490 11.89 8.27 -19.07
C VAL A 490 11.79 9.05 -17.76
N LEU A 491 10.89 8.64 -16.88
CA LEU A 491 10.71 9.20 -15.56
C LEU A 491 11.38 8.29 -14.51
N GLU A 492 12.47 8.79 -13.96
CA GLU A 492 13.13 8.17 -12.82
C GLU A 492 12.35 8.48 -11.52
N VAL A 493 12.13 7.45 -10.70
CA VAL A 493 11.39 7.55 -9.45
C VAL A 493 12.16 6.87 -8.32
N SER A 494 11.92 7.32 -7.08
CA SER A 494 12.56 6.73 -5.90
C SER A 494 12.18 5.26 -5.71
N THR A 495 13.13 4.46 -5.22
CA THR A 495 12.90 3.06 -4.87
C THR A 495 12.03 2.98 -3.63
N GLN A 496 10.80 2.49 -3.79
CA GLN A 496 9.82 2.38 -2.71
C GLN A 496 8.76 1.34 -3.07
N TYR A 497 8.39 0.46 -2.15
CA TYR A 497 7.31 -0.50 -2.39
C TYR A 497 5.97 0.03 -1.86
N PRO A 498 4.86 0.01 -2.61
CA PRO A 498 4.66 -0.54 -3.97
C PRO A 498 4.64 0.54 -5.07
N GLN A 499 5.79 1.06 -5.47
CA GLN A 499 5.92 2.08 -6.53
C GLN A 499 5.29 1.63 -7.86
N GLY A 500 5.43 0.32 -8.20
CA GLY A 500 4.80 -0.28 -9.38
C GLY A 500 3.29 -0.51 -9.27
N GLY A 501 2.65 -0.15 -8.15
CA GLY A 501 1.20 -0.19 -8.05
C GLY A 501 0.54 0.81 -9.01
N GLU A 502 -0.39 0.35 -9.86
CA GLU A 502 -0.98 1.15 -10.95
C GLU A 502 -1.44 2.56 -10.50
N LYS A 503 -2.16 2.65 -9.35
CA LYS A 503 -2.63 3.93 -8.83
C LYS A 503 -1.49 4.79 -8.26
N MET A 504 -0.46 4.16 -7.69
CA MET A 504 0.73 4.84 -7.17
C MET A 504 1.57 5.41 -8.32
N LEU A 505 1.74 4.62 -9.37
CA LEU A 505 2.44 5.03 -10.58
C LEU A 505 1.78 6.26 -11.22
N ILE A 506 0.45 6.25 -11.36
CA ILE A 506 -0.32 7.39 -11.90
C ILE A 506 -0.14 8.62 -11.01
N LYS A 507 -0.24 8.46 -9.69
CA LYS A 507 -0.04 9.56 -8.74
C LYS A 507 1.36 10.15 -8.87
N ARG A 508 2.38 9.30 -9.01
CA ARG A 508 3.78 9.70 -9.16
C ARG A 508 4.04 10.40 -10.49
N ALA A 509 3.59 9.80 -11.60
CA ALA A 509 3.91 10.28 -12.94
C ALA A 509 3.07 11.48 -13.37
N LEU A 510 1.79 11.54 -12.95
CA LEU A 510 0.84 12.55 -13.43
C LEU A 510 0.31 13.48 -12.31
N GLY A 511 0.70 13.26 -11.05
CA GLY A 511 0.16 14.01 -9.90
C GLY A 511 -1.32 13.74 -9.60
N ARG A 512 -1.97 12.81 -10.29
CA ARG A 512 -3.41 12.55 -10.24
C ARG A 512 -3.73 11.34 -9.37
N SER A 513 -4.79 11.44 -8.57
CA SER A 513 -5.33 10.28 -7.82
C SER A 513 -6.50 9.68 -8.58
N VAL A 514 -6.50 8.34 -8.74
CA VAL A 514 -7.65 7.62 -9.31
C VAL A 514 -8.74 7.52 -8.23
N PRO A 515 -9.92 8.11 -8.42
CA PRO A 515 -10.99 8.09 -7.43
C PRO A 515 -11.47 6.68 -7.10
N SER A 516 -12.13 6.51 -5.94
CA SER A 516 -12.72 5.24 -5.54
C SER A 516 -13.70 4.71 -6.58
N GLY A 517 -13.59 3.44 -6.92
CA GLY A 517 -14.43 2.78 -7.93
C GLY A 517 -14.16 3.20 -9.38
N LYS A 518 -13.19 4.09 -9.63
CA LYS A 518 -12.81 4.54 -10.97
C LYS A 518 -11.58 3.79 -11.49
N LEU A 519 -11.35 3.91 -12.80
CA LEU A 519 -10.26 3.25 -13.53
C LEU A 519 -9.18 4.29 -13.92
N PRO A 520 -7.96 3.88 -14.27
CA PRO A 520 -6.90 4.75 -14.78
C PRO A 520 -7.35 5.67 -15.93
N ALA A 521 -8.16 5.16 -16.84
CA ALA A 521 -8.71 5.95 -17.96
C ALA A 521 -9.59 7.13 -17.52
N ASP A 522 -10.18 7.07 -16.32
CA ASP A 522 -10.97 8.19 -15.76
C ASP A 522 -10.10 9.42 -15.42
N VAL A 523 -8.80 9.22 -15.31
CA VAL A 523 -7.80 10.27 -15.05
C VAL A 523 -6.84 10.47 -16.24
N GLY A 524 -7.22 9.99 -17.43
CA GLY A 524 -6.46 10.16 -18.67
C GLY A 524 -5.21 9.28 -18.77
N ALA A 525 -5.11 8.18 -18.02
CA ALA A 525 -3.94 7.30 -18.01
C ALA A 525 -4.25 5.91 -18.55
N CYS A 526 -3.30 5.35 -19.34
CA CYS A 526 -3.25 3.94 -19.69
C CYS A 526 -1.96 3.34 -19.16
N VAL A 527 -2.04 2.37 -18.25
CA VAL A 527 -0.84 1.78 -17.60
C VAL A 527 -0.61 0.37 -18.13
N SER A 528 0.60 0.08 -18.55
CA SER A 528 1.02 -1.26 -19.01
C SER A 528 2.37 -1.64 -18.39
N ASN A 529 2.53 -2.88 -17.94
CA ASN A 529 3.83 -3.38 -17.50
C ASN A 529 4.79 -3.54 -18.70
N VAL A 530 6.08 -3.40 -18.47
CA VAL A 530 7.12 -3.51 -19.50
C VAL A 530 7.04 -4.82 -20.31
N SER A 531 6.81 -5.96 -19.63
CA SER A 531 6.66 -7.26 -20.29
C SER A 531 5.43 -7.31 -21.20
N THR A 532 4.33 -6.65 -20.83
CA THR A 532 3.12 -6.55 -21.65
C THR A 532 3.40 -5.74 -22.93
N VAL A 533 4.13 -4.64 -22.81
CA VAL A 533 4.49 -3.78 -23.93
C VAL A 533 5.42 -4.52 -24.91
N LYS A 534 6.39 -5.27 -24.40
CA LYS A 534 7.26 -6.14 -25.20
C LYS A 534 6.47 -7.22 -25.93
N ALA A 535 5.52 -7.87 -25.28
CA ALA A 535 4.67 -8.89 -25.91
C ALA A 535 3.80 -8.31 -27.04
N ILE A 536 3.35 -7.05 -26.91
CA ILE A 536 2.65 -6.35 -28.01
C ILE A 536 3.58 -6.17 -29.22
N ALA A 537 4.83 -5.77 -28.97
CA ALA A 537 5.83 -5.65 -30.04
C ALA A 537 6.06 -7.00 -30.76
N ASP A 538 6.22 -8.09 -30.01
CA ASP A 538 6.41 -9.43 -30.56
C ASP A 538 5.22 -9.84 -31.43
N ALA A 539 4.00 -9.65 -30.95
CA ALA A 539 2.79 -10.00 -31.69
C ALA A 539 2.64 -9.22 -32.99
N ILE A 540 3.05 -7.96 -33.03
CA ILE A 540 3.04 -7.15 -34.25
C ILE A 540 4.17 -7.57 -35.19
N LYS A 541 5.43 -7.61 -34.71
CA LYS A 541 6.61 -7.87 -35.53
C LYS A 541 6.68 -9.28 -36.09
N THR A 542 6.27 -10.27 -35.31
CA THR A 542 6.47 -11.69 -35.64
C THR A 542 5.15 -12.48 -35.80
N GLY A 543 4.04 -11.94 -35.33
CA GLY A 543 2.77 -12.65 -35.22
C GLY A 543 2.73 -13.68 -34.09
N MET A 544 3.79 -13.76 -33.27
CA MET A 544 3.86 -14.72 -32.18
C MET A 544 2.91 -14.33 -31.03
N PRO A 545 1.99 -15.19 -30.63
CA PRO A 545 1.17 -14.93 -29.43
C PRO A 545 2.00 -15.05 -28.16
N LEU A 546 1.41 -14.73 -27.01
CA LEU A 546 2.07 -14.79 -25.70
C LEU A 546 2.32 -16.25 -25.29
N VAL A 547 3.47 -16.79 -25.65
CA VAL A 547 3.90 -18.17 -25.40
C VAL A 547 5.18 -18.30 -24.58
N GLU A 548 5.84 -17.16 -24.29
CA GLU A 548 7.07 -17.10 -23.48
C GLU A 548 6.94 -16.09 -22.35
N ARG A 549 7.67 -16.31 -21.29
CA ARG A 549 7.74 -15.42 -20.13
C ARG A 549 9.18 -15.31 -19.62
N ILE A 550 9.60 -14.10 -19.21
CA ILE A 550 10.83 -13.95 -18.45
C ILE A 550 10.51 -14.14 -16.96
N THR A 551 11.26 -15.04 -16.32
CA THR A 551 11.02 -15.45 -14.93
C THR A 551 12.34 -15.48 -14.18
N THR A 552 12.41 -14.76 -13.04
CA THR A 552 13.54 -14.81 -12.10
C THR A 552 13.41 -16.02 -11.18
N VAL A 553 14.44 -16.85 -11.07
CA VAL A 553 14.54 -17.91 -10.06
C VAL A 553 15.62 -17.52 -9.07
N THR A 554 15.26 -17.26 -7.81
CA THR A 554 16.19 -16.69 -6.83
C THR A 554 15.74 -16.95 -5.38
N GLY A 555 16.45 -16.37 -4.44
CA GLY A 555 16.22 -16.46 -3.01
C GLY A 555 17.42 -17.06 -2.29
N PRO A 556 17.53 -16.91 -0.96
CA PRO A 556 18.67 -17.39 -0.19
C PRO A 556 18.89 -18.90 -0.33
N HIS A 557 17.84 -19.66 -0.61
CA HIS A 557 17.87 -21.12 -0.73
C HIS A 557 18.05 -21.64 -2.17
N ILE A 558 18.27 -20.75 -3.15
CA ILE A 558 18.61 -21.12 -4.54
C ILE A 558 20.12 -20.96 -4.75
N PRO A 559 20.89 -22.04 -5.01
CA PRO A 559 22.34 -21.97 -5.16
C PRO A 559 22.81 -21.10 -6.32
N ASN A 560 22.23 -21.34 -7.51
CA ASN A 560 22.60 -20.72 -8.76
C ASN A 560 21.42 -19.93 -9.33
N PRO A 561 21.09 -18.73 -8.78
CA PRO A 561 19.95 -17.96 -9.23
C PRO A 561 20.14 -17.48 -10.67
N GLN A 562 19.02 -17.31 -11.43
CA GLN A 562 19.08 -16.92 -12.84
C GLN A 562 17.77 -16.27 -13.32
N ASN A 563 17.86 -15.47 -14.37
CA ASN A 563 16.73 -14.96 -15.14
C ASN A 563 16.58 -15.78 -16.44
N PHE A 564 15.43 -16.43 -16.59
CA PHE A 564 15.17 -17.28 -17.75
C PHE A 564 14.13 -16.71 -18.68
N VAL A 565 14.32 -16.90 -19.98
CA VAL A 565 13.24 -16.83 -20.99
C VAL A 565 12.65 -18.24 -21.09
N VAL A 566 11.42 -18.39 -20.60
CA VAL A 566 10.77 -19.69 -20.39
C VAL A 566 9.54 -19.84 -21.27
N LYS A 567 9.34 -21.00 -21.85
CA LYS A 567 8.08 -21.40 -22.49
C LYS A 567 6.96 -21.49 -21.44
N ILE A 568 5.84 -20.84 -21.69
CA ILE A 568 4.64 -20.95 -20.82
C ILE A 568 4.24 -22.42 -20.77
N GLY A 569 3.92 -22.92 -19.58
CA GLY A 569 3.60 -24.34 -19.34
C GLY A 569 4.75 -25.16 -18.76
N THR A 570 5.99 -24.65 -18.79
CA THR A 570 7.15 -25.30 -18.15
C THR A 570 6.93 -25.40 -16.65
N SER A 571 7.31 -26.54 -16.04
CA SER A 571 7.19 -26.74 -14.59
C SER A 571 8.14 -25.83 -13.79
N ALA A 572 7.67 -25.31 -12.65
CA ALA A 572 8.55 -24.59 -11.71
C ALA A 572 9.66 -25.53 -11.17
N ALA A 573 9.40 -26.84 -11.04
CA ALA A 573 10.39 -27.82 -10.63
C ALA A 573 11.60 -27.87 -11.58
N ASP A 574 11.36 -27.79 -12.90
CA ASP A 574 12.45 -27.83 -13.88
C ASP A 574 13.37 -26.60 -13.77
N LEU A 575 12.77 -25.42 -13.56
CA LEU A 575 13.55 -24.18 -13.37
C LEU A 575 14.37 -24.21 -12.08
N VAL A 576 13.74 -24.66 -10.99
CA VAL A 576 14.42 -24.77 -9.69
C VAL A 576 15.55 -25.81 -9.77
N ALA A 577 15.34 -26.94 -10.44
CA ALA A 577 16.36 -27.95 -10.63
C ALA A 577 17.56 -27.43 -11.44
N ALA A 578 17.32 -26.64 -12.49
CA ALA A 578 18.39 -25.99 -13.28
C ALA A 578 19.20 -24.98 -12.47
N CYS A 579 18.61 -24.42 -11.42
CA CYS A 579 19.29 -23.52 -10.46
C CYS A 579 20.01 -24.27 -9.31
N GLY A 580 20.12 -25.62 -9.37
CA GLY A 580 20.78 -26.44 -8.36
C GLY A 580 19.85 -26.92 -7.22
N GLY A 581 18.55 -26.84 -7.42
CA GLY A 581 17.55 -27.25 -6.44
C GLY A 581 17.34 -26.24 -5.30
N ILE A 582 16.61 -26.68 -4.28
CA ILE A 582 16.39 -25.91 -3.05
C ILE A 582 17.32 -26.47 -1.97
N GLN A 583 18.01 -25.57 -1.26
CA GLN A 583 18.87 -25.93 -0.14
C GLN A 583 18.19 -25.62 1.20
N GLY A 584 18.26 -26.55 2.16
CA GLY A 584 17.64 -26.43 3.48
C GLY A 584 16.26 -27.08 3.56
N ASP A 585 15.81 -27.33 4.81
CA ASP A 585 14.59 -28.09 5.10
C ASP A 585 13.39 -27.20 5.44
N ASP A 586 13.65 -25.94 5.86
CA ASP A 586 12.62 -25.01 6.32
C ASP A 586 12.44 -23.83 5.34
N VAL A 587 11.99 -24.17 4.16
CA VAL A 587 11.94 -23.27 3.02
C VAL A 587 10.51 -23.11 2.49
N THR A 588 10.10 -21.86 2.35
CA THR A 588 8.86 -21.49 1.63
C THR A 588 9.18 -21.07 0.21
N VAL A 589 8.64 -21.79 -0.77
CA VAL A 589 8.71 -21.39 -2.18
C VAL A 589 7.48 -20.54 -2.54
N LYS A 590 7.71 -19.40 -3.20
CA LYS A 590 6.63 -18.56 -3.71
C LYS A 590 6.72 -18.40 -5.22
N ALA A 591 5.56 -18.43 -5.87
CA ALA A 591 5.40 -17.96 -7.26
C ALA A 591 5.13 -16.45 -7.23
N GLY A 592 6.04 -15.67 -7.81
CA GLY A 592 6.09 -14.21 -7.69
C GLY A 592 7.12 -13.74 -6.68
N GLY A 593 7.06 -12.45 -6.30
CA GLY A 593 7.98 -11.85 -5.32
C GLY A 593 7.62 -12.15 -3.85
N PRO A 594 8.46 -11.72 -2.91
CA PRO A 594 8.24 -12.02 -1.48
C PRO A 594 7.01 -11.31 -0.89
N MET A 595 6.61 -10.17 -1.47
CA MET A 595 5.50 -9.37 -0.96
C MET A 595 4.14 -9.88 -1.46
N MET A 596 3.94 -9.98 -2.77
CA MET A 596 2.65 -10.37 -3.35
C MET A 596 2.59 -11.80 -3.87
N GLY A 597 3.71 -12.51 -3.93
CA GLY A 597 3.79 -13.89 -4.41
C GLY A 597 2.96 -14.86 -3.57
N PHE A 598 2.56 -15.96 -4.20
CA PHE A 598 1.75 -17.02 -3.60
C PHE A 598 2.65 -18.18 -3.14
N PRO A 599 2.58 -18.60 -1.87
CA PRO A 599 3.30 -19.80 -1.43
C PRO A 599 2.81 -21.04 -2.21
N GLN A 600 3.76 -21.87 -2.60
CA GLN A 600 3.51 -23.09 -3.38
C GLN A 600 3.58 -24.32 -2.49
N THR A 601 2.60 -25.21 -2.62
CA THR A 601 2.58 -26.51 -1.95
C THR A 601 3.24 -27.61 -2.80
N THR A 602 3.43 -27.34 -4.09
CA THR A 602 4.12 -28.22 -5.04
C THR A 602 4.87 -27.40 -6.06
N LEU A 603 5.98 -27.91 -6.57
CA LEU A 603 6.74 -27.34 -7.67
C LEU A 603 6.23 -27.76 -9.05
N ASP A 604 5.23 -28.64 -9.13
CA ASP A 604 4.58 -29.02 -10.41
C ASP A 604 3.72 -27.91 -11.02
N THR A 605 3.68 -26.75 -10.35
CA THR A 605 2.98 -25.57 -10.84
C THR A 605 3.64 -25.06 -12.13
N PRO A 606 2.87 -24.88 -13.23
CA PRO A 606 3.42 -24.40 -14.49
C PRO A 606 3.70 -22.91 -14.46
N ILE A 607 4.70 -22.48 -15.24
CA ILE A 607 4.92 -21.08 -15.57
C ILE A 607 3.74 -20.58 -16.43
N MET A 608 3.10 -19.54 -15.97
CA MET A 608 1.94 -18.91 -16.58
C MET A 608 2.26 -17.52 -17.13
N LYS A 609 1.34 -16.90 -17.85
CA LYS A 609 1.48 -15.54 -18.41
C LYS A 609 1.91 -14.50 -17.36
N GLY A 610 1.48 -14.64 -16.12
CA GLY A 610 1.80 -13.74 -14.99
C GLY A 610 3.01 -14.14 -14.15
N SER A 611 3.69 -15.26 -14.43
CA SER A 611 4.81 -15.76 -13.61
C SER A 611 6.07 -14.96 -13.87
N ASN A 612 6.41 -14.02 -13.00
CA ASN A 612 7.61 -13.18 -13.08
C ASN A 612 8.75 -13.66 -12.16
N GLY A 613 8.48 -14.60 -11.24
CA GLY A 613 9.51 -15.13 -10.37
C GLY A 613 9.10 -16.40 -9.64
N ILE A 614 10.13 -17.15 -9.25
CA ILE A 614 10.07 -18.26 -8.28
C ILE A 614 11.13 -17.94 -7.25
N ILE A 615 10.72 -17.77 -6.00
CA ILE A 615 11.65 -17.47 -4.91
C ILE A 615 11.58 -18.54 -3.81
N ALA A 616 12.74 -18.89 -3.26
CA ALA A 616 12.86 -19.80 -2.11
C ALA A 616 13.44 -19.00 -0.93
N ILE A 617 12.64 -18.80 0.11
CA ILE A 617 12.95 -17.97 1.27
C ILE A 617 12.72 -18.75 2.57
N ASP A 618 13.27 -18.24 3.69
CA ASP A 618 12.98 -18.79 5.00
C ASP A 618 11.49 -18.81 5.30
N THR A 619 11.04 -19.90 5.95
CA THR A 619 9.65 -19.97 6.42
C THR A 619 9.47 -19.07 7.64
N ASP A 620 8.48 -18.17 7.59
CA ASP A 620 8.14 -17.31 8.74
C ASP A 620 7.21 -18.10 9.71
N HIS A 621 7.79 -18.56 10.82
CA HIS A 621 7.07 -19.25 11.91
C HIS A 621 6.48 -18.30 12.96
N SER A 622 6.51 -17.01 12.72
CA SER A 622 5.97 -16.04 13.66
C SER A 622 4.46 -16.22 13.87
N GLU A 623 4.08 -16.50 15.11
CA GLU A 623 2.68 -16.64 15.48
C GLU A 623 1.98 -15.28 15.56
N PRO A 624 0.77 -15.14 15.01
CA PRO A 624 -0.02 -13.93 15.18
C PRO A 624 -0.37 -13.68 16.64
N SER A 625 -0.25 -12.43 17.09
CA SER A 625 -0.69 -11.98 18.41
C SER A 625 -1.79 -10.93 18.28
N GLU A 626 -2.40 -10.57 19.42
CA GLU A 626 -3.43 -9.54 19.44
C GLU A 626 -2.91 -8.20 18.94
N CYS A 627 -3.80 -7.45 18.30
CA CYS A 627 -3.49 -6.12 17.80
C CYS A 627 -3.13 -5.16 18.94
N ILE A 628 -1.88 -4.71 18.98
CA ILE A 628 -1.40 -3.71 19.96
C ILE A 628 -1.81 -2.28 19.62
N LYS A 629 -2.62 -2.10 18.56
CA LYS A 629 -3.17 -0.82 18.11
C LYS A 629 -2.11 0.26 17.83
N CYS A 630 -0.94 -0.13 17.35
CA CYS A 630 0.19 0.77 17.10
C CYS A 630 0.01 1.71 15.90
N GLY A 631 -0.96 1.46 15.02
CA GLY A 631 -1.26 2.29 13.84
C GLY A 631 -0.31 2.13 12.64
N ARG A 632 0.81 1.40 12.76
CA ARG A 632 1.80 1.26 11.67
C ARG A 632 1.19 0.81 10.34
N CYS A 633 0.18 -0.08 10.38
CA CYS A 633 -0.52 -0.53 9.18
C CYS A 633 -1.30 0.60 8.46
N VAL A 634 -1.70 1.64 9.19
CA VAL A 634 -2.33 2.84 8.62
C VAL A 634 -1.28 3.74 7.99
N ASP A 635 -0.14 3.93 8.71
CA ASP A 635 0.94 4.81 8.25
C ASP A 635 1.55 4.37 6.93
N VAL A 636 1.67 3.05 6.70
CA VAL A 636 2.27 2.51 5.47
C VAL A 636 1.25 2.25 4.37
N CYS A 637 -0.03 2.50 4.60
CA CYS A 637 -1.04 2.21 3.57
C CYS A 637 -0.96 3.22 2.42
N PRO A 638 -0.53 2.82 1.20
CA PRO A 638 -0.41 3.74 0.07
C PRO A 638 -1.76 4.24 -0.44
N MET A 639 -2.84 3.55 -0.07
CA MET A 639 -4.22 3.93 -0.38
C MET A 639 -4.89 4.73 0.75
N GLU A 640 -4.13 5.13 1.78
CA GLU A 640 -4.60 5.88 2.94
C GLU A 640 -5.80 5.23 3.65
N LEU A 641 -5.88 3.89 3.59
CA LEU A 641 -6.91 3.08 4.23
C LEU A 641 -6.51 2.72 5.67
N LYS A 642 -7.40 2.04 6.38
CA LYS A 642 -7.20 1.65 7.77
C LYS A 642 -7.29 0.14 7.98
N PRO A 643 -6.22 -0.59 7.64
CA PRO A 643 -6.21 -2.05 7.68
C PRO A 643 -6.60 -2.66 9.04
N LEU A 644 -6.27 -1.98 10.14
CA LEU A 644 -6.63 -2.46 11.48
C LEU A 644 -8.15 -2.58 11.70
N TYR A 645 -8.94 -1.69 11.07
CA TYR A 645 -10.40 -1.77 11.18
C TYR A 645 -10.99 -2.82 10.26
N PHE A 646 -10.40 -3.04 9.09
CA PHE A 646 -10.82 -4.13 8.22
C PHE A 646 -10.66 -5.48 8.90
N ALA A 647 -9.53 -5.70 9.59
CA ALA A 647 -9.32 -6.90 10.39
C ALA A 647 -10.33 -7.02 11.54
N LYS A 648 -10.59 -5.91 12.24
CA LYS A 648 -11.49 -5.90 13.39
C LYS A 648 -12.97 -6.12 13.01
N GLN A 649 -13.36 -5.66 11.82
CA GLN A 649 -14.73 -5.69 11.32
C GLN A 649 -14.95 -6.67 10.17
N VAL A 650 -14.08 -7.66 10.01
CA VAL A 650 -14.12 -8.63 8.89
C VAL A 650 -15.48 -9.32 8.72
N MET A 651 -16.25 -9.44 9.80
CA MET A 651 -17.59 -10.05 9.82
C MET A 651 -18.74 -9.05 9.61
N ASP A 652 -18.44 -7.75 9.39
CA ASP A 652 -19.42 -6.70 9.13
C ASP A 652 -19.21 -6.10 7.73
N PRO A 653 -19.81 -6.71 6.68
CA PRO A 653 -19.63 -6.24 5.31
C PRO A 653 -20.16 -4.82 5.06
N ALA A 654 -21.17 -4.37 5.81
CA ALA A 654 -21.73 -3.03 5.67
C ALA A 654 -20.71 -1.98 6.14
N ALA A 655 -20.15 -2.14 7.33
CA ALA A 655 -19.10 -1.27 7.86
C ALA A 655 -17.84 -1.30 6.97
N LEU A 656 -17.45 -2.47 6.45
CA LEU A 656 -16.32 -2.59 5.53
C LEU A 656 -16.54 -1.83 4.22
N LYS A 657 -17.75 -1.87 3.66
CA LYS A 657 -18.12 -1.14 2.45
C LYS A 657 -18.07 0.37 2.67
N GLU A 658 -18.62 0.84 3.78
CA GLU A 658 -18.59 2.25 4.19
C GLU A 658 -17.15 2.76 4.34
N ARG A 659 -16.23 1.91 4.79
CA ARG A 659 -14.79 2.21 4.95
C ARG A 659 -13.96 2.00 3.69
N ASN A 660 -14.58 1.84 2.54
CA ASN A 660 -13.92 1.71 1.24
C ASN A 660 -12.92 0.54 1.16
N ILE A 661 -13.23 -0.61 1.78
CA ILE A 661 -12.35 -1.79 1.72
C ILE A 661 -12.01 -2.20 0.28
N MET A 662 -12.92 -1.94 -0.66
CA MET A 662 -12.73 -2.27 -2.08
C MET A 662 -11.60 -1.49 -2.74
N ASP A 663 -11.19 -0.35 -2.20
CA ASP A 663 -10.05 0.43 -2.70
C ASP A 663 -8.69 -0.14 -2.33
N CYS A 664 -8.63 -1.10 -1.41
CA CYS A 664 -7.39 -1.78 -1.05
C CYS A 664 -6.80 -2.51 -2.26
N MET A 665 -5.55 -2.24 -2.60
CA MET A 665 -4.81 -2.91 -3.69
C MET A 665 -4.10 -4.21 -3.27
N GLU A 666 -4.26 -4.64 -2.01
CA GLU A 666 -3.72 -5.89 -1.45
C GLU A 666 -2.18 -6.00 -1.50
N CYS A 667 -1.48 -4.86 -1.44
CA CYS A 667 -0.01 -4.77 -1.57
C CYS A 667 0.78 -5.36 -0.38
N ARG A 668 0.14 -5.75 0.70
CA ARG A 668 0.77 -6.29 1.92
C ARG A 668 1.67 -5.34 2.71
N CYS A 669 1.81 -4.07 2.40
CA CYS A 669 2.59 -3.13 3.23
C CYS A 669 2.15 -3.17 4.70
N CYS A 670 0.84 -3.20 4.95
CA CYS A 670 0.28 -3.25 6.29
C CYS A 670 0.60 -4.56 7.05
N GLU A 671 0.65 -5.69 6.33
CA GLU A 671 1.01 -7.00 6.90
C GLU A 671 2.51 -7.08 7.17
N TYR A 672 3.34 -6.62 6.24
CA TYR A 672 4.80 -6.56 6.35
C TYR A 672 5.26 -5.80 7.60
N ILE A 673 4.65 -4.63 7.88
CA ILE A 673 5.04 -3.79 9.02
C ILE A 673 4.41 -4.21 10.35
N CYS A 674 3.49 -5.17 10.36
CA CYS A 674 2.72 -5.53 11.54
C CYS A 674 3.59 -6.23 12.58
N SER A 675 3.80 -5.58 13.73
CA SER A 675 4.57 -6.17 14.85
C SER A 675 3.87 -7.38 15.48
N SER A 676 2.54 -7.43 15.39
CA SER A 676 1.71 -8.53 15.89
C SER A 676 1.48 -9.64 14.85
N LYS A 677 2.14 -9.57 13.70
CA LYS A 677 2.06 -10.57 12.62
C LYS A 677 0.64 -10.95 12.19
N ILE A 678 -0.31 -10.02 12.32
CA ILE A 678 -1.71 -10.27 11.96
C ILE A 678 -1.80 -10.43 10.43
N PRO A 679 -2.47 -11.48 9.92
CA PRO A 679 -2.63 -11.72 8.48
C PRO A 679 -3.66 -10.76 7.85
N LEU A 680 -3.32 -9.46 7.87
CA LEU A 680 -4.22 -8.37 7.48
C LEU A 680 -4.76 -8.52 6.07
N VAL A 681 -3.94 -8.94 5.11
CA VAL A 681 -4.37 -9.07 3.73
C VAL A 681 -5.32 -10.25 3.53
N THR A 682 -5.11 -11.34 4.25
CA THR A 682 -6.07 -12.46 4.27
C THR A 682 -7.43 -12.00 4.78
N MET A 683 -7.46 -11.28 5.89
CA MET A 683 -8.69 -10.73 6.47
C MET A 683 -9.35 -9.71 5.52
N ILE A 684 -8.58 -8.85 4.89
CA ILE A 684 -9.07 -7.90 3.87
C ILE A 684 -9.70 -8.63 2.69
N LYS A 685 -9.06 -9.69 2.17
CA LYS A 685 -9.62 -10.51 1.08
C LYS A 685 -10.95 -11.15 1.47
N MET A 686 -11.05 -11.68 2.69
CA MET A 686 -12.31 -12.21 3.24
C MET A 686 -13.39 -11.11 3.29
N GLY A 687 -13.05 -9.94 3.83
CA GLY A 687 -13.96 -8.80 3.90
C GLY A 687 -14.42 -8.30 2.53
N LYS A 688 -13.53 -8.21 1.55
CA LYS A 688 -13.89 -7.87 0.16
C LYS A 688 -14.85 -8.89 -0.46
N ASN A 689 -14.62 -10.17 -0.22
CA ASN A 689 -15.52 -11.22 -0.73
C ASN A 689 -16.91 -11.14 -0.08
N ALA A 690 -16.96 -10.85 1.23
CA ALA A 690 -18.23 -10.61 1.93
C ALA A 690 -18.96 -9.39 1.36
N VAL A 691 -18.27 -8.28 1.11
CA VAL A 691 -18.85 -7.08 0.50
C VAL A 691 -19.35 -7.34 -0.93
N ARG A 692 -18.62 -8.11 -1.74
CA ARG A 692 -19.09 -8.52 -3.10
C ARG A 692 -20.33 -9.41 -3.04
N GLY A 693 -20.50 -10.19 -1.99
CA GLY A 693 -21.68 -11.04 -1.76
C GLY A 693 -22.92 -10.28 -1.28
N MET A 694 -22.78 -9.01 -0.89
CA MET A 694 -23.93 -8.15 -0.58
C MET A 694 -24.64 -7.77 -1.90
N LYS A 695 -25.82 -8.37 -2.13
CA LYS A 695 -26.69 -8.03 -3.26
C LYS A 695 -27.67 -6.92 -2.89
#